data_0ac9e2bef7b3b97de27f96c04741a128
#
_entry.id   0ac9e2bef7b3b97de27f96c04741a128
#
_cell.length_a   1.000
_cell.length_b   1.000
_cell.length_c   1.000
_cell.angle_alpha   90.00
_cell.angle_beta   90.00
_cell.angle_gamma   90.00
#
_symmetry.space_group_name_H-M   'P 1'
#
loop_
_entity.id
_entity.type
_entity.pdbx_description
1 polymer ?
#
loop_
_entity_poly.entity_id
_entity_poly.type
_entity_poly.pdbx_seq_one_letter_code
_entity_poly.pdbx_strand_id
1 'polypeptide(L)'
;MDEKTQNATVLSLFTGICGMDLGFGGNVVVHKNSISVDFSRNICGNSTIPDFVKLVPRKFDVVFQNDILDGAKVICDLNGINHNYNVGSIYDLLKDDFIFPSADIVIGGFPCFLTGTKVLTLDGYKNIEDVVLQDTLLTHTGKFQNIVNLQRKVYNGDLYELKIKYHSDIITCTEEHPFYIREKINIRKNKKLTYTFGEPLWKKARELTINDYFGMIINTNEKIPEFTIDKIINQHKTEQITIKIDKNEYWYMMGYFMGDGWIEETVKKDGRCMYKIRFAINNKDEEEVFEIINKVIPITDKQCDSGIDKRCKKFGCVNIVWYNILKQFGKYAHEKIIPEWIQDAPKEYIQEFINGYMKADGCISKNNTIRFTTVSYNLALGLQRLYLKLGHIFAISKSIRQKMTVIEGRTVNQRDCYTIQGKLNKEKGVLSFIEDNYAWFAPFKITKRETIETPVYNFEVNNDNSYIVENTIVHNCNDFSHAGKRMGFNSDTTHNLKDDITDGNSRGTLYKSFVAVVDRVRPKIFIAENVYGLLTMKEEPIKTIMADFSRLGYDVTYQLIKADEFGIPQKRWRVIIIGISKNRKIERLTTHWNIIEKNKIRCNVGHYFKHLDEPEKSTDVAQTLFSKAKRLDKGQGQVEIDLNSVSPTIRAEHHGNIEFRRHTNGVNTTEHHLQQRRLTLREAGLIQTFSPEFIFNKKKDMTSYKYIGNAVPPLLSYIIADKIEELLEIYF
;
A
#
# COMPACT_ATOMS: atom_id res chain seq x y z
N MET A 1 -22.12 42.81 33.88
CA MET A 1 -22.48 41.55 33.20
C MET A 1 -21.16 41.04 32.62
N ASP A 2 -20.59 40.01 33.25
CA ASP A 2 -19.34 39.44 32.79
C ASP A 2 -19.58 38.80 31.42
N GLU A 3 -18.94 39.33 30.38
CA GLU A 3 -18.79 38.57 29.12
C GLU A 3 -18.07 37.28 29.47
N LYS A 4 -18.80 36.16 29.48
CA LYS A 4 -18.18 34.83 29.46
C LYS A 4 -17.34 34.75 28.19
N THR A 5 -16.04 34.87 28.30
CA THR A 5 -15.09 34.57 27.21
C THR A 5 -15.44 33.17 26.69
N GLN A 6 -16.03 33.09 25.52
CA GLN A 6 -16.37 31.84 24.87
C GLN A 6 -15.05 31.13 24.49
N ASN A 7 -14.92 29.84 24.81
CA ASN A 7 -13.77 29.06 24.40
C ASN A 7 -13.62 29.04 22.87
N ALA A 8 -12.41 29.03 22.36
CA ALA A 8 -12.17 28.87 20.94
C ALA A 8 -12.49 27.43 20.50
N THR A 9 -13.13 27.29 19.35
CA THR A 9 -13.59 26.01 18.82
C THR A 9 -12.52 25.30 17.98
N VAL A 10 -12.39 23.97 18.12
CA VAL A 10 -11.39 23.13 17.44
C VAL A 10 -12.08 22.06 16.60
N LEU A 11 -11.70 21.95 15.32
CA LEU A 11 -12.05 20.88 14.42
C LEU A 11 -10.83 19.98 14.24
N SER A 12 -10.92 18.70 14.64
CA SER A 12 -9.83 17.74 14.62
C SER A 12 -10.01 16.75 13.48
N LEU A 13 -9.01 16.65 12.61
CA LEU A 13 -8.95 15.71 11.49
C LEU A 13 -7.83 14.71 11.69
N PHE A 14 -8.08 13.45 11.30
CA PHE A 14 -7.13 12.36 11.53
C PHE A 14 -6.79 12.19 13.00
N THR A 15 -7.82 12.32 13.80
CA THR A 15 -7.82 12.42 15.28
C THR A 15 -7.11 11.23 15.96
N GLY A 16 -7.18 10.02 15.38
CA GLY A 16 -6.68 8.81 16.02
C GLY A 16 -7.29 8.63 17.41
N ILE A 17 -6.46 8.28 18.40
CA ILE A 17 -6.89 8.15 19.81
C ILE A 17 -6.83 9.49 20.57
N CYS A 18 -7.14 10.58 19.90
CA CYS A 18 -7.31 11.91 20.50
C CYS A 18 -6.07 12.48 21.21
N GLY A 19 -4.85 12.06 20.84
CA GLY A 19 -3.64 12.57 21.48
C GLY A 19 -3.47 14.09 21.36
N MET A 20 -3.87 14.67 20.22
CA MET A 20 -3.84 16.12 20.01
C MET A 20 -5.00 16.83 20.71
N ASP A 21 -6.19 16.25 20.65
CA ASP A 21 -7.41 16.78 21.30
C ASP A 21 -7.28 16.86 22.82
N LEU A 22 -6.62 15.88 23.45
CA LEU A 22 -6.33 15.88 24.90
C LEU A 22 -5.54 17.11 25.32
N GLY A 23 -4.57 17.52 24.52
CA GLY A 23 -3.79 18.71 24.80
C GLY A 23 -4.61 19.98 24.72
N PHE A 24 -5.47 20.12 23.71
CA PHE A 24 -6.37 21.27 23.54
C PHE A 24 -7.49 21.25 24.59
N GLY A 25 -8.12 20.12 24.88
CA GLY A 25 -9.15 19.99 25.92
C GLY A 25 -8.63 20.12 27.36
N GLY A 26 -7.32 20.13 27.57
CA GLY A 26 -6.70 20.36 28.87
C GLY A 26 -6.76 19.19 29.86
N ASN A 27 -7.21 18.01 29.48
CA ASN A 27 -7.27 16.84 30.35
C ASN A 27 -5.93 16.07 30.38
N VAL A 28 -4.83 16.78 30.60
CA VAL A 28 -3.47 16.23 30.57
C VAL A 28 -2.96 15.99 31.98
N VAL A 29 -2.54 14.74 32.27
CA VAL A 29 -1.93 14.32 33.52
C VAL A 29 -0.55 13.77 33.21
N VAL A 30 0.48 14.37 33.79
CA VAL A 30 1.89 14.05 33.53
C VAL A 30 2.73 13.94 34.82
N HIS A 31 3.87 13.30 34.74
CA HIS A 31 4.80 13.26 35.85
C HIS A 31 5.35 14.67 36.14
N LYS A 32 5.44 15.08 37.44
CA LYS A 32 5.90 16.43 37.84
C LYS A 32 7.24 16.84 37.23
N ASN A 33 8.16 15.89 37.04
CA ASN A 33 9.48 16.14 36.44
C ASN A 33 9.41 16.42 34.90
N SER A 34 8.24 16.33 34.29
CA SER A 34 8.01 16.76 32.92
C SER A 34 7.62 18.23 32.77
N ILE A 35 7.52 18.95 33.92
CA ILE A 35 7.09 20.34 33.96
C ILE A 35 8.25 21.21 34.52
N SER A 36 8.66 22.20 33.73
CA SER A 36 9.66 23.17 34.13
C SER A 36 9.14 24.11 35.23
N VAL A 37 10.05 24.76 35.98
CA VAL A 37 9.67 25.73 37.01
C VAL A 37 8.81 26.85 36.43
N ASP A 38 9.17 27.37 35.26
CA ASP A 38 8.43 28.47 34.59
C ASP A 38 7.05 28.02 34.09
N PHE A 39 6.89 26.73 33.79
CA PHE A 39 5.61 26.14 33.32
C PHE A 39 4.75 25.60 34.49
N SER A 40 5.24 25.59 35.71
CA SER A 40 4.55 25.06 36.91
C SER A 40 3.24 25.78 37.24
N ARG A 41 3.05 27.02 36.79
CA ARG A 41 1.78 27.78 36.87
C ARG A 41 0.60 27.08 36.19
N ASN A 42 0.89 26.14 35.28
CA ASN A 42 -0.14 25.36 34.59
C ASN A 42 -0.58 24.11 35.37
N ILE A 43 -0.07 23.90 36.60
CA ILE A 43 -0.50 22.81 37.48
C ILE A 43 -1.71 23.25 38.27
N CYS A 44 -2.84 22.51 38.16
CA CYS A 44 -4.07 22.80 38.91
C CYS A 44 -4.36 21.80 40.05
N GLY A 45 -3.61 20.70 40.14
CA GLY A 45 -3.77 19.71 41.20
C GLY A 45 -2.89 18.48 41.04
N ASN A 46 -2.96 17.58 42.01
CA ASN A 46 -2.29 16.28 41.99
C ASN A 46 -3.21 15.23 41.38
N SER A 47 -2.63 14.24 40.70
CA SER A 47 -3.30 13.00 40.32
C SER A 47 -3.47 12.07 41.52
N THR A 48 -4.30 11.05 41.41
CA THR A 48 -4.41 9.92 42.34
C THR A 48 -3.13 9.08 42.35
N ILE A 49 -2.35 9.13 41.26
CA ILE A 49 -1.07 8.42 41.10
C ILE A 49 0.06 9.31 41.67
N PRO A 50 0.91 8.78 42.57
CA PRO A 50 2.03 9.55 43.13
C PRO A 50 2.95 10.17 42.10
N ASP A 51 3.41 11.40 42.36
CA ASP A 51 4.31 12.18 41.51
C ASP A 51 3.70 12.65 40.17
N PHE A 52 2.41 12.39 39.88
CA PHE A 52 1.72 12.90 38.74
C PHE A 52 0.84 14.12 39.10
N VAL A 53 0.80 15.08 38.17
CA VAL A 53 0.08 16.35 38.34
C VAL A 53 -0.92 16.56 37.20
N LYS A 54 -2.04 17.20 37.49
CA LYS A 54 -3.04 17.63 36.52
C LYS A 54 -2.71 19.02 36.04
N LEU A 55 -2.82 19.24 34.73
CA LEU A 55 -2.62 20.56 34.13
C LEU A 55 -3.95 21.31 34.02
N VAL A 56 -3.88 22.65 34.05
CA VAL A 56 -5.04 23.54 33.90
C VAL A 56 -5.72 23.26 32.56
N PRO A 57 -7.05 23.06 32.52
CA PRO A 57 -7.79 22.99 31.27
C PRO A 57 -7.54 24.21 30.39
N ARG A 58 -7.40 23.99 29.08
CA ARG A 58 -7.25 25.06 28.09
C ARG A 58 -8.61 25.60 27.67
N LYS A 59 -8.64 26.81 27.12
CA LYS A 59 -9.87 27.50 26.66
C LYS A 59 -10.26 27.07 25.24
N PHE A 60 -10.28 25.76 24.98
CA PHE A 60 -10.67 25.19 23.69
C PHE A 60 -11.77 24.16 23.85
N ASP A 61 -12.74 24.21 22.94
CA ASP A 61 -13.82 23.22 22.80
C ASP A 61 -13.65 22.48 21.49
N VAL A 62 -13.36 21.17 21.54
CA VAL A 62 -13.31 20.31 20.36
C VAL A 62 -14.74 20.07 19.90
N VAL A 63 -15.13 20.63 18.77
CA VAL A 63 -16.52 20.58 18.26
C VAL A 63 -16.77 19.50 17.23
N PHE A 64 -15.69 18.97 16.61
CA PHE A 64 -15.76 17.92 15.61
C PHE A 64 -14.46 17.12 15.58
N GLN A 65 -14.59 15.81 15.43
CA GLN A 65 -13.48 14.87 15.29
C GLN A 65 -13.73 13.97 14.08
N ASN A 66 -12.71 13.69 13.29
CA ASN A 66 -12.79 12.76 12.16
C ASN A 66 -11.57 11.86 12.09
N ASP A 67 -11.82 10.58 11.99
CA ASP A 67 -10.83 9.57 11.60
C ASP A 67 -11.55 8.41 10.91
N ILE A 68 -10.80 7.65 10.14
CA ILE A 68 -11.30 6.45 9.51
C ILE A 68 -11.32 5.25 10.44
N LEU A 69 -10.68 5.37 11.59
CA LEU A 69 -10.40 4.29 12.54
C LEU A 69 -11.54 4.11 13.57
N ASP A 70 -12.44 3.15 13.36
CA ASP A 70 -13.50 2.80 14.32
C ASP A 70 -12.94 2.42 15.71
N GLY A 71 -11.88 1.60 15.74
CA GLY A 71 -11.21 1.25 17.01
C GLY A 71 -10.62 2.44 17.76
N ALA A 72 -10.24 3.50 17.08
CA ALA A 72 -9.77 4.73 17.70
C ALA A 72 -10.93 5.49 18.36
N LYS A 73 -12.10 5.57 17.69
CA LYS A 73 -13.32 6.12 18.27
C LYS A 73 -13.70 5.42 19.57
N VAL A 74 -13.68 4.08 19.59
CA VAL A 74 -13.98 3.28 20.79
C VAL A 74 -13.08 3.69 21.95
N ILE A 75 -11.79 3.93 21.72
CA ILE A 75 -10.85 4.39 22.76
C ILE A 75 -11.20 5.79 23.22
N CYS A 76 -11.56 6.70 22.34
CA CYS A 76 -12.00 8.05 22.69
C CYS A 76 -13.27 8.03 23.52
N ASP A 77 -14.27 7.19 23.15
CA ASP A 77 -15.50 6.99 23.91
C ASP A 77 -15.23 6.47 25.34
N LEU A 78 -14.29 5.54 25.51
CA LEU A 78 -13.90 4.97 26.80
C LEU A 78 -13.29 5.99 27.76
N ASN A 79 -12.70 7.05 27.23
CA ASN A 79 -12.03 8.11 28.00
C ASN A 79 -12.87 9.39 28.10
N GLY A 80 -14.11 9.38 27.58
CA GLY A 80 -15.02 10.53 27.61
C GLY A 80 -14.57 11.73 26.76
N ILE A 81 -13.80 11.47 25.70
CA ILE A 81 -13.24 12.48 24.79
C ILE A 81 -13.84 12.40 23.37
N ASN A 82 -15.07 11.93 23.28
CA ASN A 82 -15.83 11.93 22.04
C ASN A 82 -16.59 13.26 21.87
N HIS A 83 -16.15 14.06 20.91
CA HIS A 83 -16.76 15.33 20.55
C HIS A 83 -17.27 15.26 19.10
N ASN A 84 -18.47 14.66 18.90
CA ASN A 84 -19.05 14.48 17.56
C ASN A 84 -18.07 13.77 16.61
N TYR A 85 -17.55 12.60 17.07
CA TYR A 85 -16.55 11.81 16.35
C TYR A 85 -17.16 11.11 15.15
N ASN A 86 -16.85 11.58 13.95
CA ASN A 86 -17.22 10.96 12.70
C ASN A 86 -16.21 9.88 12.30
N VAL A 87 -16.66 8.63 12.13
CA VAL A 87 -15.86 7.55 11.57
C VAL A 87 -16.15 7.47 10.09
N GLY A 88 -15.22 7.91 9.26
CA GLY A 88 -15.38 7.90 7.82
C GLY A 88 -14.26 8.62 7.07
N SER A 89 -14.21 8.46 5.76
CA SER A 89 -13.24 9.13 4.91
C SER A 89 -13.49 10.63 4.86
N ILE A 90 -12.45 11.41 5.08
CA ILE A 90 -12.52 12.88 4.90
C ILE A 90 -12.89 13.27 3.46
N TYR A 91 -12.60 12.42 2.51
CA TYR A 91 -12.93 12.63 1.09
C TYR A 91 -14.42 12.51 0.84
N ASP A 92 -15.11 11.59 1.53
CA ASP A 92 -16.56 11.45 1.41
C ASP A 92 -17.24 12.70 1.99
N LEU A 93 -16.78 13.19 3.13
CA LEU A 93 -17.24 14.43 3.71
C LEU A 93 -16.99 15.65 2.78
N LEU A 94 -15.95 15.59 1.94
CA LEU A 94 -15.64 16.64 0.98
C LEU A 94 -16.42 16.52 -0.34
N LYS A 95 -16.90 15.33 -0.71
CA LYS A 95 -17.73 15.09 -1.91
C LYS A 95 -19.20 15.36 -1.66
N ASP A 96 -19.70 14.89 -0.53
CA ASP A 96 -21.05 15.18 -0.11
C ASP A 96 -21.11 16.64 0.33
N ASP A 97 -22.24 17.30 0.16
CA ASP A 97 -22.45 18.69 0.63
C ASP A 97 -22.42 18.80 2.17
N PHE A 98 -21.47 18.07 2.79
CA PHE A 98 -21.30 18.06 4.24
C PHE A 98 -20.84 19.44 4.72
N ILE A 99 -21.62 20.01 5.63
CA ILE A 99 -21.33 21.29 6.25
C ILE A 99 -20.49 21.04 7.49
N PHE A 100 -19.19 21.33 7.41
CA PHE A 100 -18.32 21.31 8.58
C PHE A 100 -18.79 22.35 9.61
N PRO A 101 -18.78 22.01 10.91
CA PRO A 101 -19.05 23.03 11.91
C PRO A 101 -18.02 24.16 11.83
N SER A 102 -18.46 25.40 12.11
CA SER A 102 -17.55 26.54 12.23
C SER A 102 -16.52 26.25 13.32
N ALA A 103 -15.27 26.46 13.04
CA ALA A 103 -14.18 26.24 13.98
C ALA A 103 -13.10 27.34 13.87
N ASP A 104 -12.56 27.72 15.01
CA ASP A 104 -11.46 28.67 15.07
C ASP A 104 -10.13 28.02 14.67
N ILE A 105 -10.00 26.69 14.81
CA ILE A 105 -8.78 25.92 14.60
C ILE A 105 -9.05 24.60 13.87
N VAL A 106 -8.13 24.17 12.97
CA VAL A 106 -8.16 22.86 12.21
C VAL A 106 -6.81 22.15 12.20
N ILE A 107 -6.76 20.80 12.34
CA ILE A 107 -5.52 19.93 12.48
C ILE A 107 -5.51 18.60 11.68
N GLY A 108 -4.28 17.98 11.09
CA GLY A 108 -4.12 16.69 10.27
C GLY A 108 -2.86 16.23 9.45
N GLY A 109 -2.66 15.01 8.39
CA GLY A 109 -1.46 14.41 7.59
C GLY A 109 -1.51 13.43 6.37
N PHE A 110 -0.53 12.51 5.12
CA PHE A 110 -0.61 12.16 3.62
C PHE A 110 0.25 11.25 2.69
N PRO A 111 0.39 10.12 0.70
CA PRO A 111 1.26 9.72 -0.58
C PRO A 111 0.86 9.22 -2.00
N CYS A 112 1.66 8.24 -3.59
CA CYS A 112 1.67 7.49 -4.81
C CYS A 112 2.19 7.18 -6.20
N PHE A 113 1.56 6.27 -7.36
CA PHE A 113 1.97 5.85 -8.75
C PHE A 113 1.10 6.35 -9.92
N LEU A 114 1.49 6.09 -11.24
CA LEU A 114 0.79 6.61 -12.45
C LEU A 114 -0.34 5.71 -12.96
N THR A 115 -1.35 6.31 -13.61
CA THR A 115 -2.46 5.64 -14.34
C THR A 115 -1.95 4.72 -15.46
N GLY A 116 -2.64 3.60 -15.72
CA GLY A 116 -2.36 2.67 -16.82
C GLY A 116 -1.33 1.60 -16.51
N THR A 117 -0.65 1.68 -15.37
CA THR A 117 0.33 0.66 -14.94
C THR A 117 -0.35 -0.66 -14.65
N LYS A 118 0.14 -1.77 -15.22
CA LYS A 118 -0.44 -3.11 -15.01
C LYS A 118 0.03 -3.71 -13.69
N VAL A 119 -0.93 -4.07 -12.85
CA VAL A 119 -0.72 -4.73 -11.56
C VAL A 119 -1.28 -6.15 -11.62
N LEU A 120 -0.54 -7.10 -11.06
CA LEU A 120 -0.94 -8.50 -11.05
C LEU A 120 -1.82 -8.82 -9.85
N THR A 121 -3.10 -9.10 -10.11
CA THR A 121 -4.09 -9.57 -9.13
C THR A 121 -4.36 -11.06 -9.31
N LEU A 122 -5.09 -11.68 -8.38
CA LEU A 122 -5.54 -13.08 -8.50
C LEU A 122 -6.44 -13.31 -9.73
N ASP A 123 -7.17 -12.28 -10.15
CA ASP A 123 -8.03 -12.31 -11.36
C ASP A 123 -7.28 -11.97 -12.65
N GLY A 124 -5.95 -11.82 -12.59
CA GLY A 124 -5.09 -11.41 -13.69
C GLY A 124 -4.65 -9.95 -13.61
N TYR A 125 -4.12 -9.41 -14.71
CA TYR A 125 -3.60 -8.04 -14.74
C TYR A 125 -4.72 -7.00 -14.88
N LYS A 126 -4.78 -6.07 -13.92
CA LYS A 126 -5.65 -4.87 -13.95
C LYS A 126 -4.79 -3.61 -14.13
N ASN A 127 -5.36 -2.52 -14.67
CA ASN A 127 -4.69 -1.24 -14.53
C ASN A 127 -4.71 -0.83 -13.07
N ILE A 128 -3.71 -0.08 -12.65
CA ILE A 128 -3.54 0.32 -11.24
C ILE A 128 -4.73 1.12 -10.71
N GLU A 129 -5.37 1.91 -11.58
CA GLU A 129 -6.58 2.67 -11.27
C GLU A 129 -7.85 1.82 -11.17
N ASP A 130 -7.85 0.60 -11.75
CA ASP A 130 -9.01 -0.31 -11.78
C ASP A 130 -8.94 -1.37 -10.66
N VAL A 131 -7.86 -1.37 -9.87
CA VAL A 131 -7.68 -2.28 -8.73
C VAL A 131 -8.55 -1.82 -7.56
N VAL A 132 -9.27 -2.77 -6.94
CA VAL A 132 -10.17 -2.53 -5.79
C VAL A 132 -9.69 -3.24 -4.54
N LEU A 133 -10.18 -2.86 -3.36
CA LEU A 133 -9.75 -3.42 -2.06
C LEU A 133 -9.98 -4.93 -1.94
N GLN A 134 -10.98 -5.47 -2.65
CA GLN A 134 -11.29 -6.89 -2.66
C GLN A 134 -10.29 -7.71 -3.47
N ASP A 135 -9.47 -7.06 -4.29
CA ASP A 135 -8.41 -7.73 -5.04
C ASP A 135 -7.29 -8.19 -4.12
N THR A 136 -6.63 -9.28 -4.51
CA THR A 136 -5.40 -9.74 -3.88
C THR A 136 -4.25 -9.60 -4.86
N LEU A 137 -3.10 -9.14 -4.39
CA LEU A 137 -1.92 -8.89 -5.20
C LEU A 137 -0.84 -9.95 -4.98
N LEU A 138 -0.20 -10.38 -6.05
CA LEU A 138 0.99 -11.24 -5.95
C LEU A 138 2.16 -10.42 -5.39
N THR A 139 2.88 -10.98 -4.40
CA THR A 139 4.00 -10.32 -3.73
C THR A 139 5.35 -10.92 -4.13
N HIS A 140 6.45 -10.32 -3.65
CA HIS A 140 7.80 -10.83 -3.88
C HIS A 140 8.04 -12.22 -3.29
N THR A 141 7.21 -12.67 -2.34
CA THR A 141 7.30 -14.02 -1.75
C THR A 141 6.60 -15.10 -2.57
N GLY A 142 5.95 -14.73 -3.68
CA GLY A 142 5.16 -15.63 -4.51
C GLY A 142 3.76 -15.96 -3.95
N LYS A 143 3.30 -15.21 -2.95
CA LYS A 143 1.97 -15.36 -2.33
C LYS A 143 1.04 -14.23 -2.73
N PHE A 144 -0.23 -14.55 -2.92
CA PHE A 144 -1.26 -13.53 -3.04
C PHE A 144 -1.65 -13.01 -1.66
N GLN A 145 -1.62 -11.68 -1.50
CA GLN A 145 -1.93 -10.98 -0.26
C GLN A 145 -3.03 -9.94 -0.49
N ASN A 146 -3.83 -9.71 0.54
CA ASN A 146 -4.90 -8.73 0.49
C ASN A 146 -4.32 -7.31 0.41
N ILE A 147 -5.01 -6.47 -0.35
CA ILE A 147 -4.78 -5.03 -0.33
C ILE A 147 -5.38 -4.48 0.96
N VAL A 148 -4.58 -3.73 1.69
CA VAL A 148 -5.00 -3.05 2.93
C VAL A 148 -5.50 -1.66 2.61
N ASN A 149 -4.93 -1.02 1.57
CA ASN A 149 -5.29 0.33 1.18
C ASN A 149 -4.96 0.62 -0.29
N LEU A 150 -5.84 1.41 -0.93
CA LEU A 150 -5.68 1.93 -2.29
C LEU A 150 -5.28 3.40 -2.23
N GLN A 151 -4.37 3.80 -3.11
CA GLN A 151 -3.76 5.12 -3.08
C GLN A 151 -3.79 5.80 -4.45
N ARG A 152 -4.28 7.04 -4.51
CA ARG A 152 -4.27 7.89 -5.70
C ARG A 152 -3.91 9.33 -5.38
N LYS A 153 -3.09 9.99 -6.19
CA LYS A 153 -2.77 11.42 -6.06
C LYS A 153 -2.45 12.10 -7.38
N VAL A 154 -2.38 13.42 -7.35
CA VAL A 154 -1.79 14.24 -8.39
C VAL A 154 -0.33 14.53 -8.00
N TYR A 155 0.61 14.23 -8.88
CA TYR A 155 2.05 14.35 -8.67
C TYR A 155 2.64 15.46 -9.52
N ASN A 156 3.49 16.26 -8.89
CA ASN A 156 4.33 17.27 -9.53
C ASN A 156 5.77 17.00 -9.13
N GLY A 157 6.65 16.70 -10.09
CA GLY A 157 8.04 16.39 -9.82
C GLY A 157 8.64 15.41 -10.83
N ASP A 158 9.71 14.74 -10.43
CA ASP A 158 10.46 13.86 -11.30
C ASP A 158 9.87 12.45 -11.40
N LEU A 159 9.54 12.06 -12.63
CA LEU A 159 9.19 10.69 -12.98
C LEU A 159 10.40 9.97 -13.55
N TYR A 160 10.58 8.73 -13.14
CA TYR A 160 11.58 7.81 -13.69
C TYR A 160 10.91 6.83 -14.64
N GLU A 161 11.41 6.79 -15.86
CA GLU A 161 10.98 5.88 -16.91
C GLU A 161 12.00 4.75 -17.05
N LEU A 162 11.58 3.56 -16.66
CA LEU A 162 12.41 2.37 -16.60
C LEU A 162 12.08 1.46 -17.77
N LYS A 163 12.99 1.36 -18.75
CA LYS A 163 12.92 0.35 -19.81
C LYS A 163 13.78 -0.83 -19.40
N ILE A 164 13.13 -1.96 -19.13
CA ILE A 164 13.79 -3.20 -18.71
C ILE A 164 13.92 -4.14 -19.91
N LYS A 165 15.03 -4.87 -20.01
CA LYS A 165 15.21 -5.90 -21.04
C LYS A 165 14.15 -6.98 -20.90
N TYR A 166 13.68 -7.52 -22.01
CA TYR A 166 12.63 -8.51 -22.11
C TYR A 166 11.21 -8.04 -21.77
N HIS A 167 11.01 -6.77 -21.34
CA HIS A 167 9.72 -6.14 -21.12
C HIS A 167 9.36 -5.23 -22.29
N SER A 168 8.07 -5.12 -22.63
CA SER A 168 7.62 -4.28 -23.76
C SER A 168 7.46 -2.82 -23.39
N ASP A 169 6.79 -2.56 -22.29
CA ASP A 169 6.41 -1.21 -21.90
C ASP A 169 7.43 -0.57 -20.94
N ILE A 170 7.28 0.72 -20.76
CA ILE A 170 8.10 1.51 -19.86
C ILE A 170 7.36 1.59 -18.54
N ILE A 171 7.99 1.14 -17.47
CA ILE A 171 7.46 1.36 -16.12
C ILE A 171 7.77 2.81 -15.75
N THR A 172 6.73 3.59 -15.51
CA THR A 172 6.88 4.98 -15.09
C THR A 172 6.45 5.14 -13.65
N CYS A 173 7.34 5.63 -12.81
CA CYS A 173 7.11 5.79 -11.38
C CYS A 173 7.73 7.08 -10.85
N THR A 174 7.33 7.46 -9.65
CA THR A 174 7.97 8.55 -8.91
C THR A 174 9.38 8.16 -8.48
N GLU A 175 10.26 9.14 -8.28
CA GLU A 175 11.68 8.93 -7.97
C GLU A 175 11.97 8.07 -6.73
N GLU A 176 11.06 8.06 -5.76
CA GLU A 176 11.22 7.37 -4.48
C GLU A 176 10.75 5.92 -4.50
N HIS A 177 10.17 5.44 -5.61
CA HIS A 177 9.56 4.12 -5.66
C HIS A 177 10.60 3.00 -5.59
N PRO A 178 10.50 2.04 -4.62
CA PRO A 178 11.52 1.01 -4.48
C PRO A 178 11.25 -0.19 -5.38
N PHE A 179 12.31 -0.67 -6.03
CA PHE A 179 12.36 -1.88 -6.83
C PHE A 179 13.22 -2.95 -6.15
N TYR A 180 12.82 -4.21 -6.30
CA TYR A 180 13.60 -5.36 -5.86
C TYR A 180 14.65 -5.67 -6.90
N ILE A 181 15.92 -5.49 -6.56
CA ILE A 181 17.03 -5.56 -7.50
C ILE A 181 18.20 -6.40 -6.97
N ARG A 182 19.08 -6.81 -7.90
CA ARG A 182 20.44 -7.28 -7.59
C ARG A 182 21.46 -6.42 -8.33
N GLU A 183 22.48 -5.98 -7.62
CA GLU A 183 23.54 -5.18 -8.21
C GLU A 183 24.58 -6.07 -8.91
N LYS A 184 24.90 -5.75 -10.16
CA LYS A 184 26.00 -6.33 -10.88
C LYS A 184 27.31 -5.68 -10.43
N ILE A 185 28.17 -6.47 -9.80
CA ILE A 185 29.46 -6.03 -9.24
C ILE A 185 30.58 -6.50 -10.15
N ASN A 186 31.31 -5.57 -10.74
CA ASN A 186 32.48 -5.90 -11.56
C ASN A 186 33.68 -6.26 -10.68
N ILE A 187 34.27 -7.40 -10.91
CA ILE A 187 35.43 -7.93 -10.16
C ILE A 187 36.63 -8.11 -11.10
N ARG A 188 37.81 -7.69 -10.68
CA ARG A 188 39.05 -7.99 -11.37
C ARG A 188 39.69 -9.26 -10.80
N LYS A 189 39.65 -10.37 -11.54
CA LYS A 189 40.32 -11.63 -11.16
C LYS A 189 41.33 -12.02 -12.23
N ASN A 190 42.60 -12.21 -11.83
CA ASN A 190 43.71 -12.58 -12.74
C ASN A 190 43.81 -11.64 -13.97
N LYS A 191 43.78 -10.34 -13.76
CA LYS A 191 43.83 -9.30 -14.83
C LYS A 191 42.62 -9.30 -15.80
N LYS A 192 41.67 -10.23 -15.66
CA LYS A 192 40.42 -10.25 -16.45
C LYS A 192 39.29 -9.60 -15.66
N LEU A 193 38.50 -8.78 -16.35
CA LEU A 193 37.28 -8.19 -15.81
C LEU A 193 36.19 -9.27 -15.83
N THR A 194 35.68 -9.64 -14.66
CA THR A 194 34.55 -10.55 -14.45
C THR A 194 33.49 -9.82 -13.66
N TYR A 195 32.33 -10.44 -13.45
CA TYR A 195 31.28 -9.86 -12.62
C TYR A 195 30.61 -10.92 -11.75
N THR A 196 30.05 -10.49 -10.65
CA THR A 196 29.14 -11.25 -9.79
C THR A 196 27.89 -10.40 -9.50
N PHE A 197 26.91 -10.99 -8.84
CA PHE A 197 25.73 -10.25 -8.37
C PHE A 197 25.73 -10.21 -6.85
N GLY A 198 25.35 -9.06 -6.29
CA GLY A 198 25.11 -8.88 -4.86
C GLY A 198 23.85 -9.63 -4.39
N GLU A 199 23.59 -9.62 -3.09
CA GLU A 199 22.33 -10.11 -2.54
C GLU A 199 21.15 -9.24 -3.00
N PRO A 200 19.92 -9.80 -3.11
CA PRO A 200 18.74 -9.03 -3.44
C PRO A 200 18.48 -7.91 -2.43
N LEU A 201 18.17 -6.73 -2.92
CA LEU A 201 17.88 -5.56 -2.07
C LEU A 201 16.84 -4.64 -2.70
N TRP A 202 16.24 -3.79 -1.86
CA TRP A 202 15.32 -2.76 -2.30
C TRP A 202 16.05 -1.46 -2.59
N LYS A 203 15.88 -0.91 -3.81
CA LYS A 203 16.53 0.31 -4.27
C LYS A 203 15.54 1.25 -4.93
N LYS A 204 15.58 2.53 -4.58
CA LYS A 204 14.66 3.54 -5.09
C LYS A 204 14.93 3.88 -6.54
N ALA A 205 13.89 4.29 -7.29
CA ALA A 205 13.98 4.62 -8.71
C ALA A 205 15.10 5.64 -9.02
N ARG A 206 15.26 6.66 -8.18
CA ARG A 206 16.33 7.67 -8.34
C ARG A 206 17.74 7.15 -8.12
N GLU A 207 17.89 6.05 -7.41
CA GLU A 207 19.18 5.43 -7.06
C GLU A 207 19.58 4.34 -8.06
N LEU A 208 18.67 3.98 -8.96
CA LEU A 208 18.87 2.92 -9.93
C LEU A 208 19.93 3.29 -10.98
N THR A 209 20.73 2.32 -11.32
CA THR A 209 21.77 2.38 -12.32
C THR A 209 21.61 1.28 -13.38
N ILE A 210 22.38 1.32 -14.45
CA ILE A 210 22.41 0.27 -15.48
C ILE A 210 22.98 -1.07 -14.98
N ASN A 211 23.50 -1.11 -13.75
CA ASN A 211 24.00 -2.33 -13.10
C ASN A 211 22.96 -3.01 -12.19
N ASP A 212 21.77 -2.42 -12.03
CA ASP A 212 20.72 -2.91 -11.13
C ASP A 212 19.73 -3.81 -11.89
N TYR A 213 19.78 -5.12 -11.67
CA TYR A 213 18.92 -6.10 -12.33
C TYR A 213 17.62 -6.26 -11.57
N PHE A 214 16.50 -6.11 -12.26
CA PHE A 214 15.15 -6.14 -11.70
C PHE A 214 14.65 -7.55 -11.49
N GLY A 215 14.10 -7.84 -10.32
CA GLY A 215 13.55 -9.14 -9.96
C GLY A 215 12.12 -9.35 -10.48
N MET A 216 11.86 -10.57 -10.96
CA MET A 216 10.55 -11.11 -11.30
C MET A 216 10.38 -12.45 -10.58
N ILE A 217 9.27 -12.61 -9.85
CA ILE A 217 8.99 -13.87 -9.12
C ILE A 217 8.56 -14.99 -10.08
N ILE A 218 9.07 -16.18 -9.87
CA ILE A 218 8.68 -17.40 -10.59
C ILE A 218 7.68 -18.16 -9.72
N ASN A 219 6.54 -18.51 -10.29
CA ASN A 219 5.54 -19.31 -9.59
C ASN A 219 6.02 -20.77 -9.45
N THR A 220 6.12 -21.25 -8.22
CA THR A 220 6.58 -22.62 -7.89
C THR A 220 5.46 -23.55 -7.45
N ASN A 221 4.21 -23.09 -7.46
CA ASN A 221 3.06 -23.92 -7.10
C ASN A 221 2.88 -25.05 -8.12
N GLU A 222 2.38 -26.20 -7.67
CA GLU A 222 2.03 -27.35 -8.50
C GLU A 222 0.67 -27.91 -8.06
N LYS A 223 -0.41 -27.18 -8.43
CA LYS A 223 -1.78 -27.53 -8.07
C LYS A 223 -2.57 -27.95 -9.30
N ILE A 224 -3.28 -29.07 -9.20
CA ILE A 224 -4.25 -29.48 -10.22
C ILE A 224 -5.58 -28.82 -9.88
N PRO A 225 -6.13 -27.97 -10.77
CA PRO A 225 -7.38 -27.27 -10.50
C PRO A 225 -8.58 -28.20 -10.58
N GLU A 226 -9.58 -27.90 -9.75
CA GLU A 226 -10.85 -28.59 -9.72
C GLU A 226 -11.98 -27.56 -9.72
N PHE A 227 -13.00 -27.76 -10.56
CA PHE A 227 -14.11 -26.84 -10.71
C PHE A 227 -15.43 -27.54 -10.41
N THR A 228 -16.24 -26.93 -9.56
CA THR A 228 -17.62 -27.36 -9.32
C THR A 228 -18.57 -26.36 -10.00
N ILE A 229 -19.38 -26.84 -10.90
CA ILE A 229 -20.25 -26.03 -11.77
C ILE A 229 -21.69 -26.52 -11.65
N ASP A 230 -22.60 -25.58 -11.42
CA ASP A 230 -24.02 -25.85 -11.35
C ASP A 230 -24.61 -26.00 -12.77
N LYS A 231 -25.15 -27.18 -13.07
CA LYS A 231 -25.90 -27.47 -14.30
C LYS A 231 -27.38 -27.47 -14.02
N ILE A 232 -28.09 -26.50 -14.54
CA ILE A 232 -29.55 -26.42 -14.46
C ILE A 232 -30.14 -27.50 -15.38
N ILE A 233 -30.82 -28.50 -14.79
CA ILE A 233 -31.50 -29.55 -15.50
C ILE A 233 -32.93 -29.13 -15.90
N ASN A 234 -33.67 -28.51 -14.95
CA ASN A 234 -34.97 -27.92 -15.14
C ASN A 234 -35.26 -26.84 -14.10
N GLN A 235 -36.46 -26.22 -14.10
CA GLN A 235 -36.83 -25.14 -13.20
C GLN A 235 -36.75 -25.50 -11.70
N HIS A 236 -36.65 -26.80 -11.35
CA HIS A 236 -36.67 -27.28 -9.97
C HIS A 236 -35.44 -28.13 -9.60
N LYS A 237 -34.52 -28.37 -10.55
CA LYS A 237 -33.37 -29.26 -10.31
C LYS A 237 -32.10 -28.68 -10.88
N THR A 238 -31.13 -28.45 -10.01
CA THR A 238 -29.73 -28.14 -10.35
C THR A 238 -28.86 -29.32 -9.93
N GLU A 239 -27.96 -29.72 -10.81
CA GLU A 239 -26.95 -30.75 -10.53
C GLU A 239 -25.58 -30.08 -10.47
N GLN A 240 -24.80 -30.40 -9.44
CA GLN A 240 -23.41 -29.96 -9.35
C GLN A 240 -22.52 -30.97 -10.04
N ILE A 241 -21.73 -30.49 -11.01
CA ILE A 241 -20.73 -31.29 -11.71
C ILE A 241 -19.35 -30.80 -11.30
N THR A 242 -18.58 -31.70 -10.70
CA THR A 242 -17.18 -31.44 -10.35
C THR A 242 -16.28 -32.04 -11.42
N ILE A 243 -15.35 -31.25 -11.95
CA ILE A 243 -14.34 -31.69 -12.91
C ILE A 243 -12.95 -31.32 -12.44
N LYS A 244 -12.06 -32.33 -12.40
CA LYS A 244 -10.64 -32.15 -12.13
C LYS A 244 -9.88 -32.07 -13.44
N ILE A 245 -9.00 -31.08 -13.56
CA ILE A 245 -8.25 -30.83 -14.80
C ILE A 245 -6.91 -31.58 -14.76
N ASP A 246 -6.97 -32.90 -14.82
CA ASP A 246 -5.83 -33.80 -14.61
C ASP A 246 -5.46 -34.66 -15.84
N LYS A 247 -5.89 -34.23 -17.05
CA LYS A 247 -5.57 -34.91 -18.32
C LYS A 247 -4.87 -33.97 -19.28
N ASN A 248 -3.86 -34.44 -19.96
CA ASN A 248 -3.09 -33.67 -20.95
C ASN A 248 -3.96 -33.07 -22.04
N GLU A 249 -4.99 -33.82 -22.52
CA GLU A 249 -5.90 -33.36 -23.55
C GLU A 249 -6.71 -32.13 -23.10
N TYR A 250 -7.01 -32.00 -21.79
CA TYR A 250 -7.70 -30.80 -21.24
C TYR A 250 -6.83 -29.56 -21.43
N TRP A 251 -5.55 -29.67 -21.07
CA TRP A 251 -4.59 -28.59 -21.17
C TRP A 251 -4.28 -28.22 -22.61
N TYR A 252 -4.09 -29.19 -23.47
CA TYR A 252 -3.89 -28.96 -24.90
C TYR A 252 -5.08 -28.23 -25.51
N MET A 253 -6.30 -28.70 -25.25
CA MET A 253 -7.54 -28.07 -25.76
C MET A 253 -7.68 -26.61 -25.28
N MET A 254 -7.40 -26.33 -23.99
CA MET A 254 -7.43 -24.99 -23.45
C MET A 254 -6.39 -24.08 -24.11
N GLY A 255 -5.20 -24.59 -24.34
CA GLY A 255 -4.15 -23.90 -25.08
C GLY A 255 -4.57 -23.58 -26.52
N TYR A 256 -5.14 -24.55 -27.23
CA TYR A 256 -5.66 -24.35 -28.59
C TYR A 256 -6.82 -23.33 -28.61
N PHE A 257 -7.73 -23.39 -27.62
CA PHE A 257 -8.81 -22.42 -27.46
C PHE A 257 -8.29 -21.00 -27.28
N MET A 258 -7.13 -20.83 -26.63
CA MET A 258 -6.52 -19.51 -26.43
C MET A 258 -6.19 -18.82 -27.74
N GLY A 259 -5.73 -19.55 -28.78
CA GLY A 259 -5.48 -19.01 -30.12
C GLY A 259 -6.76 -18.95 -30.96
N ASP A 260 -7.27 -20.11 -31.32
CA ASP A 260 -8.29 -20.30 -32.33
C ASP A 260 -9.68 -20.69 -31.79
N GLY A 261 -9.94 -20.45 -30.51
CA GLY A 261 -11.22 -20.71 -29.86
C GLY A 261 -12.01 -19.46 -29.45
N TRP A 262 -13.33 -19.58 -29.42
CA TRP A 262 -14.23 -18.56 -28.84
C TRP A 262 -15.49 -19.18 -28.23
N ILE A 263 -16.20 -18.40 -27.44
CA ILE A 263 -17.47 -18.78 -26.82
C ILE A 263 -18.63 -17.93 -27.36
N GLU A 264 -19.80 -18.53 -27.45
CA GLU A 264 -21.05 -17.87 -27.88
C GLU A 264 -22.16 -18.19 -26.87
N GLU A 265 -22.93 -17.17 -26.49
CA GLU A 265 -24.15 -17.31 -25.73
C GLU A 265 -25.32 -16.89 -26.62
N THR A 266 -26.29 -17.78 -26.78
CA THR A 266 -27.46 -17.53 -27.62
C THR A 266 -28.72 -17.82 -26.82
N VAL A 267 -29.61 -16.84 -26.73
CA VAL A 267 -30.93 -17.02 -26.09
C VAL A 267 -31.92 -17.51 -27.18
N LYS A 268 -32.51 -18.68 -26.95
CA LYS A 268 -33.55 -19.23 -27.82
C LYS A 268 -34.87 -18.45 -27.65
N LYS A 269 -35.77 -18.61 -28.61
CA LYS A 269 -37.12 -17.99 -28.57
C LYS A 269 -37.93 -18.38 -27.32
N ASP A 270 -37.63 -19.53 -26.74
CA ASP A 270 -38.26 -20.06 -25.49
C ASP A 270 -37.56 -19.57 -24.21
N GLY A 271 -36.63 -18.60 -24.30
CA GLY A 271 -35.91 -18.03 -23.17
C GLY A 271 -34.73 -18.88 -22.67
N ARG A 272 -34.49 -20.07 -23.21
CA ARG A 272 -33.35 -20.90 -22.81
C ARG A 272 -32.04 -20.40 -23.40
N CYS A 273 -30.99 -20.31 -22.56
CA CYS A 273 -29.64 -19.98 -23.00
C CYS A 273 -28.91 -21.22 -23.53
N MET A 274 -28.25 -21.07 -24.66
CA MET A 274 -27.34 -22.05 -25.22
C MET A 274 -25.91 -21.54 -25.10
N TYR A 275 -25.05 -22.32 -24.44
CA TYR A 275 -23.65 -22.04 -24.20
C TYR A 275 -22.77 -22.83 -25.17
N LYS A 276 -22.35 -22.16 -26.25
CA LYS A 276 -21.57 -22.79 -27.33
C LYS A 276 -20.07 -22.49 -27.16
N ILE A 277 -19.28 -23.49 -27.49
CA ILE A 277 -17.81 -23.38 -27.61
C ILE A 277 -17.48 -23.64 -29.07
N ARG A 278 -16.64 -22.82 -29.66
CA ARG A 278 -16.24 -22.89 -31.05
C ARG A 278 -14.72 -22.95 -31.18
N PHE A 279 -14.26 -23.66 -32.23
CA PHE A 279 -12.86 -23.74 -32.62
C PHE A 279 -12.73 -23.55 -34.12
N ALA A 280 -11.76 -22.75 -34.56
CA ALA A 280 -11.33 -22.71 -35.95
C ALA A 280 -10.14 -23.68 -36.12
N ILE A 281 -10.27 -24.70 -36.97
CA ILE A 281 -9.19 -25.69 -37.16
C ILE A 281 -8.75 -25.63 -38.61
N ASN A 282 -7.42 -25.49 -38.83
CA ASN A 282 -6.84 -25.49 -40.16
C ASN A 282 -7.00 -26.90 -40.78
N ASN A 283 -7.32 -26.95 -42.07
CA ASN A 283 -7.53 -28.23 -42.80
C ASN A 283 -6.33 -29.17 -42.76
N LYS A 284 -5.11 -28.64 -42.62
CA LYS A 284 -3.87 -29.43 -42.51
C LYS A 284 -3.73 -30.13 -41.17
N ASP A 285 -4.32 -29.58 -40.12
CA ASP A 285 -4.21 -30.05 -38.75
C ASP A 285 -5.53 -30.64 -38.25
N GLU A 286 -6.53 -30.79 -39.15
CA GLU A 286 -7.91 -31.15 -38.79
C GLU A 286 -7.96 -32.49 -38.02
N GLU A 287 -7.32 -33.52 -38.52
CA GLU A 287 -7.39 -34.84 -37.93
C GLU A 287 -6.82 -34.90 -36.53
N GLU A 288 -5.59 -34.41 -36.34
CA GLU A 288 -4.89 -34.40 -35.05
C GLU A 288 -5.62 -33.55 -33.98
N VAL A 289 -5.90 -32.27 -34.31
CA VAL A 289 -6.50 -31.33 -33.37
C VAL A 289 -7.93 -31.68 -33.03
N PHE A 290 -8.71 -32.10 -34.08
CA PHE A 290 -10.10 -32.51 -33.90
C PHE A 290 -10.21 -33.71 -32.95
N GLU A 291 -9.36 -34.74 -33.09
CA GLU A 291 -9.39 -35.93 -32.25
C GLU A 291 -9.16 -35.56 -30.79
N ILE A 292 -8.17 -34.72 -30.50
CA ILE A 292 -7.86 -34.31 -29.11
C ILE A 292 -9.04 -33.52 -28.52
N ILE A 293 -9.58 -32.54 -29.26
CA ILE A 293 -10.68 -31.73 -28.74
C ILE A 293 -11.94 -32.59 -28.56
N ASN A 294 -12.23 -33.49 -29.50
CA ASN A 294 -13.43 -34.35 -29.47
C ASN A 294 -13.38 -35.38 -28.31
N LYS A 295 -12.17 -35.81 -27.85
CA LYS A 295 -11.99 -36.62 -26.65
C LYS A 295 -12.38 -35.86 -25.39
N VAL A 296 -12.18 -34.55 -25.35
CA VAL A 296 -12.50 -33.69 -24.21
C VAL A 296 -13.96 -33.24 -24.23
N ILE A 297 -14.39 -32.72 -25.37
CA ILE A 297 -15.74 -32.20 -25.59
C ILE A 297 -16.26 -32.75 -26.92
N PRO A 298 -17.24 -33.66 -26.90
CA PRO A 298 -17.82 -34.19 -28.15
C PRO A 298 -18.32 -33.06 -29.06
N ILE A 299 -17.78 -32.98 -30.25
CA ILE A 299 -18.14 -31.99 -31.27
C ILE A 299 -19.50 -32.37 -31.86
N THR A 300 -20.46 -31.44 -31.83
CA THR A 300 -21.84 -31.66 -32.29
C THR A 300 -22.19 -30.85 -33.54
N ASP A 301 -21.37 -29.87 -33.91
CA ASP A 301 -21.63 -28.98 -35.05
C ASP A 301 -20.33 -28.77 -35.83
N LYS A 302 -20.40 -29.06 -37.14
CA LYS A 302 -19.31 -28.83 -38.08
C LYS A 302 -19.80 -27.91 -39.18
N GLN A 303 -19.27 -26.70 -39.24
CA GLN A 303 -19.57 -25.75 -40.29
C GLN A 303 -18.38 -25.59 -41.24
N CYS A 304 -18.58 -25.91 -42.50
CA CYS A 304 -17.64 -25.52 -43.55
C CYS A 304 -17.80 -24.04 -43.82
N ASP A 305 -16.73 -23.25 -43.72
CA ASP A 305 -16.80 -21.84 -44.08
C ASP A 305 -17.08 -21.71 -45.56
N SER A 306 -18.21 -21.10 -45.90
CA SER A 306 -18.55 -20.66 -47.25
C SER A 306 -17.88 -19.36 -47.66
N GLY A 307 -16.93 -18.85 -46.77
CA GLY A 307 -16.20 -17.61 -46.99
C GLY A 307 -15.02 -17.73 -47.95
N ILE A 308 -14.33 -16.62 -48.16
CA ILE A 308 -13.17 -16.49 -49.06
C ILE A 308 -11.99 -17.38 -48.63
N ASP A 309 -11.86 -17.69 -47.37
CA ASP A 309 -10.78 -18.55 -46.84
C ASP A 309 -11.25 -19.99 -46.55
N LYS A 310 -11.06 -20.86 -47.54
CA LYS A 310 -11.38 -22.29 -47.42
C LYS A 310 -10.35 -23.11 -46.64
N ARG A 311 -9.39 -22.49 -46.00
CA ARG A 311 -8.27 -23.16 -45.27
C ARG A 311 -8.63 -23.64 -43.88
N CYS A 312 -9.73 -23.12 -43.29
CA CYS A 312 -10.19 -23.46 -41.96
C CYS A 312 -11.63 -23.93 -41.92
N LYS A 313 -11.93 -24.84 -40.98
CA LYS A 313 -13.29 -25.29 -40.66
C LYS A 313 -13.64 -24.85 -39.24
N LYS A 314 -14.93 -24.53 -39.03
CA LYS A 314 -15.44 -24.20 -37.67
C LYS A 314 -16.10 -25.43 -37.08
N PHE A 315 -15.67 -25.78 -35.90
CA PHE A 315 -16.22 -26.86 -35.10
C PHE A 315 -16.86 -26.29 -33.84
N GLY A 316 -17.98 -26.88 -33.40
CA GLY A 316 -18.68 -26.40 -32.23
C GLY A 316 -19.34 -27.50 -31.41
N CYS A 317 -19.53 -27.19 -30.15
CA CYS A 317 -20.25 -28.00 -29.18
C CYS A 317 -21.07 -27.15 -28.23
N VAL A 318 -22.00 -27.78 -27.53
CA VAL A 318 -22.76 -27.16 -26.41
C VAL A 318 -22.38 -27.88 -25.12
N ASN A 319 -21.65 -27.21 -24.26
CA ASN A 319 -21.21 -27.78 -23.00
C ASN A 319 -21.06 -26.68 -21.94
N ILE A 320 -21.96 -26.65 -20.93
CA ILE A 320 -21.97 -25.62 -19.89
C ILE A 320 -20.77 -25.68 -18.96
N VAL A 321 -20.22 -26.88 -18.70
CA VAL A 321 -19.07 -27.05 -17.81
C VAL A 321 -17.84 -26.40 -18.41
N TRP A 322 -17.48 -26.81 -19.64
CA TRP A 322 -16.35 -26.25 -20.35
C TRP A 322 -16.55 -24.79 -20.77
N TYR A 323 -17.80 -24.39 -21.04
CA TYR A 323 -18.10 -22.97 -21.28
C TYR A 323 -17.71 -22.09 -20.09
N ASN A 324 -18.08 -22.50 -18.85
CA ASN A 324 -17.75 -21.72 -17.64
C ASN A 324 -16.25 -21.72 -17.33
N ILE A 325 -15.53 -22.79 -17.64
CA ILE A 325 -14.06 -22.84 -17.51
C ILE A 325 -13.43 -21.91 -18.56
N LEU A 326 -13.80 -22.07 -19.82
CA LEU A 326 -13.20 -21.33 -20.93
C LEU A 326 -13.58 -19.84 -20.96
N LYS A 327 -14.71 -19.46 -20.34
CA LYS A 327 -15.11 -18.07 -20.16
C LYS A 327 -14.07 -17.25 -19.38
N GLN A 328 -13.32 -17.87 -18.49
CA GLN A 328 -12.27 -17.22 -17.70
C GLN A 328 -11.07 -16.78 -18.55
N PHE A 329 -10.93 -17.26 -19.78
CA PHE A 329 -9.86 -16.87 -20.69
C PHE A 329 -10.10 -15.57 -21.45
N GLY A 330 -11.27 -14.94 -21.28
CA GLY A 330 -11.69 -13.75 -22.00
C GLY A 330 -12.47 -14.06 -23.29
N LYS A 331 -13.37 -13.16 -23.67
CA LYS A 331 -14.29 -13.35 -24.81
C LYS A 331 -13.68 -12.94 -26.14
N TYR A 332 -13.02 -11.79 -26.19
CA TYR A 332 -12.45 -11.22 -27.41
C TYR A 332 -10.93 -11.31 -27.43
N ALA A 333 -10.31 -11.27 -28.59
CA ALA A 333 -8.86 -11.40 -28.74
C ALA A 333 -8.04 -10.44 -27.84
N HIS A 334 -8.53 -9.22 -27.60
CA HIS A 334 -7.86 -8.24 -26.76
C HIS A 334 -8.14 -8.40 -25.25
N GLU A 335 -9.11 -9.23 -24.90
CA GLU A 335 -9.47 -9.56 -23.51
C GLU A 335 -8.85 -10.88 -23.06
N LYS A 336 -8.20 -11.61 -23.97
CA LYS A 336 -7.57 -12.91 -23.64
C LYS A 336 -6.56 -12.77 -22.50
N ILE A 337 -6.68 -13.62 -21.48
CA ILE A 337 -5.80 -13.70 -20.32
C ILE A 337 -5.46 -15.16 -20.03
N ILE A 338 -4.38 -15.40 -19.33
CA ILE A 338 -4.07 -16.70 -18.71
C ILE A 338 -4.51 -16.60 -17.25
N PRO A 339 -5.58 -17.33 -16.84
CA PRO A 339 -6.01 -17.37 -15.44
C PRO A 339 -4.90 -17.83 -14.50
N GLU A 340 -4.86 -17.32 -13.26
CA GLU A 340 -3.79 -17.61 -12.31
C GLU A 340 -3.72 -19.10 -11.92
N TRP A 341 -4.85 -19.82 -11.91
CA TRP A 341 -4.84 -21.25 -11.65
C TRP A 341 -4.08 -22.07 -12.69
N ILE A 342 -3.89 -21.56 -13.94
CA ILE A 342 -2.98 -22.14 -14.94
C ILE A 342 -1.52 -21.91 -14.55
N GLN A 343 -1.18 -20.74 -14.00
CA GLN A 343 0.16 -20.46 -13.49
C GLN A 343 0.53 -21.37 -12.32
N ASP A 344 -0.45 -21.83 -11.55
CA ASP A 344 -0.28 -22.73 -10.42
C ASP A 344 -0.10 -24.21 -10.81
N ALA A 345 -0.38 -24.58 -12.05
CA ALA A 345 -0.38 -25.98 -12.49
C ALA A 345 1.03 -26.59 -12.53
N PRO A 346 1.15 -27.94 -12.43
CA PRO A 346 2.39 -28.67 -12.71
C PRO A 346 2.97 -28.36 -14.08
N LYS A 347 4.30 -28.44 -14.20
CA LYS A 347 5.03 -28.05 -15.43
C LYS A 347 4.62 -28.87 -16.65
N GLU A 348 4.33 -30.15 -16.48
CA GLU A 348 3.87 -31.04 -17.56
C GLU A 348 2.57 -30.52 -18.17
N TYR A 349 1.62 -30.11 -17.38
CA TYR A 349 0.34 -29.58 -17.87
C TYR A 349 0.49 -28.19 -18.49
N ILE A 350 1.35 -27.35 -17.94
CA ILE A 350 1.69 -26.05 -18.57
C ILE A 350 2.33 -26.28 -19.94
N GLN A 351 3.19 -27.29 -20.09
CA GLN A 351 3.78 -27.62 -21.39
C GLN A 351 2.71 -28.03 -22.39
N GLU A 352 1.73 -28.84 -22.00
CA GLU A 352 0.61 -29.25 -22.89
C GLU A 352 -0.28 -28.04 -23.26
N PHE A 353 -0.54 -27.13 -22.33
CA PHE A 353 -1.22 -25.88 -22.64
C PHE A 353 -0.46 -25.06 -23.70
N ILE A 354 0.86 -24.93 -23.53
CA ILE A 354 1.70 -24.22 -24.50
C ILE A 354 1.73 -24.95 -25.84
N ASN A 355 1.76 -26.30 -25.86
CA ASN A 355 1.70 -27.09 -27.08
C ASN A 355 0.42 -26.81 -27.89
N GLY A 356 -0.72 -26.78 -27.21
CA GLY A 356 -2.01 -26.40 -27.82
C GLY A 356 -2.03 -24.98 -28.36
N TYR A 357 -1.53 -24.02 -27.60
CA TYR A 357 -1.46 -22.61 -28.05
C TYR A 357 -0.44 -22.43 -29.20
N MET A 358 0.68 -23.14 -29.15
CA MET A 358 1.67 -23.17 -30.24
C MET A 358 1.06 -23.68 -31.55
N LYS A 359 0.21 -24.71 -31.48
CA LYS A 359 -0.45 -25.29 -32.65
C LYS A 359 -1.45 -24.32 -33.29
N ALA A 360 -2.14 -23.48 -32.46
CA ALA A 360 -3.09 -22.49 -32.95
C ALA A 360 -2.38 -21.23 -33.51
N ASP A 361 -1.63 -20.51 -32.67
CA ASP A 361 -1.11 -19.17 -32.96
C ASP A 361 0.44 -19.09 -32.91
N GLY A 362 1.13 -20.22 -32.69
CA GLY A 362 2.57 -20.24 -32.56
C GLY A 362 3.33 -20.30 -33.87
N CYS A 363 4.54 -19.80 -33.88
CA CYS A 363 5.47 -19.90 -35.01
C CYS A 363 6.88 -20.23 -34.52
N ILE A 364 7.53 -21.18 -35.17
CA ILE A 364 8.96 -21.48 -34.94
C ILE A 364 9.75 -21.04 -36.16
N SER A 365 10.69 -20.13 -35.95
CA SER A 365 11.59 -19.65 -37.01
C SER A 365 12.69 -20.69 -37.32
N LYS A 366 13.37 -20.50 -38.46
CA LYS A 366 14.53 -21.34 -38.86
C LYS A 366 15.63 -21.39 -37.80
N ASN A 367 15.71 -20.40 -36.91
CA ASN A 367 16.72 -20.33 -35.84
C ASN A 367 16.22 -20.92 -34.51
N ASN A 368 15.18 -21.75 -34.51
CA ASN A 368 14.52 -22.30 -33.33
C ASN A 368 14.04 -21.23 -32.34
N THR A 369 13.67 -20.04 -32.84
CA THR A 369 13.04 -19.00 -32.02
C THR A 369 11.53 -19.22 -32.08
N ILE A 370 10.94 -19.46 -30.93
CA ILE A 370 9.49 -19.56 -30.73
C ILE A 370 8.93 -18.14 -30.67
N ARG A 371 7.80 -17.91 -31.35
CA ARG A 371 7.15 -16.63 -31.42
C ARG A 371 5.63 -16.78 -31.37
N PHE A 372 5.00 -15.90 -30.59
CA PHE A 372 3.55 -15.67 -30.59
C PHE A 372 3.27 -14.19 -30.79
N THR A 373 2.13 -13.86 -31.39
CA THR A 373 1.70 -12.48 -31.56
C THR A 373 0.24 -12.34 -31.12
N THR A 374 -0.02 -11.41 -30.20
CA THR A 374 -1.36 -11.17 -29.66
C THR A 374 -1.65 -9.68 -29.55
N VAL A 375 -2.92 -9.30 -29.58
CA VAL A 375 -3.40 -7.93 -29.28
C VAL A 375 -3.70 -7.74 -27.79
N SER A 376 -3.62 -8.80 -26.99
CA SER A 376 -3.77 -8.73 -25.55
C SER A 376 -2.42 -8.61 -24.83
N TYR A 377 -2.21 -7.51 -24.15
CA TYR A 377 -1.01 -7.34 -23.33
C TYR A 377 -1.02 -8.27 -22.11
N ASN A 378 -2.20 -8.48 -21.51
CA ASN A 378 -2.36 -9.39 -20.37
C ASN A 378 -1.99 -10.84 -20.74
N LEU A 379 -2.39 -11.29 -21.94
CA LEU A 379 -1.97 -12.60 -22.46
C LEU A 379 -0.45 -12.67 -22.65
N ALA A 380 0.17 -11.61 -23.16
CA ALA A 380 1.62 -11.56 -23.36
C ALA A 380 2.38 -11.66 -22.03
N LEU A 381 1.97 -10.94 -20.99
CA LEU A 381 2.53 -11.01 -19.65
C LEU A 381 2.35 -12.40 -19.02
N GLY A 382 1.16 -12.99 -19.17
CA GLY A 382 0.88 -14.35 -18.66
C GLY A 382 1.74 -15.42 -19.33
N LEU A 383 1.92 -15.36 -20.67
CA LEU A 383 2.80 -16.29 -21.40
C LEU A 383 4.27 -16.16 -20.97
N GLN A 384 4.76 -14.95 -20.75
CA GLN A 384 6.12 -14.75 -20.23
C GLN A 384 6.32 -15.47 -18.89
N ARG A 385 5.34 -15.39 -17.98
CA ARG A 385 5.37 -16.08 -16.69
C ARG A 385 5.33 -17.61 -16.84
N LEU A 386 4.51 -18.16 -17.73
CA LEU A 386 4.48 -19.61 -18.00
C LEU A 386 5.84 -20.12 -18.49
N TYR A 387 6.46 -19.41 -19.45
CA TYR A 387 7.77 -19.79 -19.94
C TYR A 387 8.85 -19.69 -18.86
N LEU A 388 8.78 -18.68 -17.98
CA LEU A 388 9.70 -18.58 -16.84
C LEU A 388 9.54 -19.74 -15.87
N LYS A 389 8.31 -20.19 -15.59
CA LYS A 389 8.08 -21.38 -14.76
C LYS A 389 8.67 -22.64 -15.37
N LEU A 390 8.71 -22.74 -16.69
CA LEU A 390 9.40 -23.84 -17.41
C LEU A 390 10.92 -23.65 -17.49
N GLY A 391 11.49 -22.57 -16.94
CA GLY A 391 12.92 -22.28 -16.97
C GLY A 391 13.38 -21.56 -18.24
N HIS A 392 12.49 -20.92 -18.99
CA HIS A 392 12.80 -20.28 -20.26
C HIS A 392 12.50 -18.77 -20.22
N ILE A 393 13.46 -17.96 -20.70
CA ILE A 393 13.33 -16.50 -20.73
C ILE A 393 12.83 -16.04 -22.10
N PHE A 394 11.63 -15.44 -22.13
CA PHE A 394 10.99 -14.90 -23.31
C PHE A 394 10.87 -13.38 -23.23
N ALA A 395 11.09 -12.70 -24.34
CA ALA A 395 10.97 -11.26 -24.47
C ALA A 395 9.58 -10.88 -25.01
N ILE A 396 9.05 -9.76 -24.49
CA ILE A 396 7.85 -9.13 -25.04
C ILE A 396 8.29 -7.87 -25.79
N SER A 397 7.76 -7.66 -27.00
CA SER A 397 7.93 -6.44 -27.78
C SER A 397 6.60 -5.95 -28.31
N LYS A 398 6.36 -4.64 -28.21
CA LYS A 398 5.15 -3.97 -28.70
C LYS A 398 5.37 -3.44 -30.12
N SER A 399 4.40 -3.65 -30.99
CA SER A 399 4.35 -3.07 -32.31
C SER A 399 3.12 -2.16 -32.43
N ILE A 400 3.35 -0.87 -32.59
CA ILE A 400 2.29 0.12 -32.81
C ILE A 400 1.75 -0.07 -34.21
N ARG A 401 0.44 -0.17 -34.35
CA ARG A 401 -0.25 -0.35 -35.63
C ARG A 401 -1.03 0.91 -36.01
N GLN A 402 -1.18 1.12 -37.33
CA GLN A 402 -2.12 2.15 -37.81
C GLN A 402 -3.54 1.74 -37.48
N LYS A 403 -4.28 2.64 -36.80
CA LYS A 403 -5.64 2.36 -36.32
C LYS A 403 -6.60 1.88 -37.44
N MET A 404 -6.46 2.46 -38.61
CA MET A 404 -7.26 2.08 -39.77
C MET A 404 -6.32 1.64 -40.90
N THR A 405 -6.55 0.45 -41.47
CA THR A 405 -5.81 -0.07 -42.62
C THR A 405 -6.72 -0.92 -43.49
N VAL A 406 -6.32 -1.11 -44.74
CA VAL A 406 -7.05 -1.98 -45.66
C VAL A 406 -6.32 -3.32 -45.80
N ILE A 407 -6.98 -4.40 -45.41
CA ILE A 407 -6.48 -5.78 -45.54
C ILE A 407 -7.43 -6.53 -46.48
N GLU A 408 -6.91 -7.09 -47.54
CA GLU A 408 -7.70 -7.84 -48.55
C GLU A 408 -8.97 -7.08 -49.01
N GLY A 409 -8.83 -5.77 -49.26
CA GLY A 409 -9.91 -4.92 -49.70
C GLY A 409 -10.93 -4.49 -48.63
N ARG A 410 -10.75 -4.88 -47.38
CA ARG A 410 -11.62 -4.50 -46.24
C ARG A 410 -10.93 -3.51 -45.36
N THR A 411 -11.60 -2.42 -45.01
CA THR A 411 -11.12 -1.49 -43.96
C THR A 411 -11.25 -2.15 -42.59
N VAL A 412 -10.15 -2.35 -41.91
CA VAL A 412 -10.10 -2.96 -40.59
C VAL A 412 -9.50 -1.98 -39.55
N ASN A 413 -10.08 -1.99 -38.38
CA ASN A 413 -9.56 -1.25 -37.24
C ASN A 413 -8.55 -2.13 -36.51
N GLN A 414 -7.26 -1.76 -36.55
CA GLN A 414 -6.19 -2.52 -35.91
C GLN A 414 -5.88 -1.99 -34.53
N ARG A 415 -5.50 -2.90 -33.63
CA ARG A 415 -4.93 -2.61 -32.31
C ARG A 415 -3.42 -2.81 -32.34
N ASP A 416 -2.71 -2.17 -31.43
CA ASP A 416 -1.32 -2.51 -31.16
C ASP A 416 -1.20 -4.00 -30.85
N CYS A 417 -0.10 -4.60 -31.24
CA CYS A 417 0.15 -6.02 -30.97
C CYS A 417 1.46 -6.24 -30.20
N TYR A 418 1.48 -7.31 -29.45
CA TYR A 418 2.59 -7.74 -28.62
C TYR A 418 3.14 -9.04 -29.17
N THR A 419 4.45 -9.09 -29.39
CA THR A 419 5.16 -10.30 -29.82
C THR A 419 5.96 -10.84 -28.65
N ILE A 420 5.67 -12.08 -28.26
CA ILE A 420 6.38 -12.84 -27.25
C ILE A 420 7.32 -13.80 -27.97
N GLN A 421 8.62 -13.72 -27.72
CA GLN A 421 9.60 -14.54 -28.42
C GLN A 421 10.78 -14.95 -27.55
N GLY A 422 11.27 -16.17 -27.75
CA GLY A 422 12.42 -16.71 -27.03
C GLY A 422 12.93 -18.00 -27.64
N LYS A 423 13.94 -18.55 -27.00
CA LYS A 423 14.48 -19.89 -27.31
C LYS A 423 14.39 -20.75 -26.06
N LEU A 424 14.12 -22.03 -26.23
CA LEU A 424 14.22 -23.00 -25.14
C LEU A 424 15.68 -23.11 -24.66
N ASN A 425 15.86 -23.48 -23.40
CA ASN A 425 17.18 -23.76 -22.77
C ASN A 425 18.14 -22.55 -22.67
N LYS A 426 17.61 -21.31 -22.61
CA LYS A 426 18.42 -20.13 -22.36
C LYS A 426 18.21 -19.65 -20.91
N GLU A 427 18.88 -20.34 -19.97
CA GLU A 427 18.75 -20.04 -18.54
C GLU A 427 19.62 -18.88 -18.07
N LYS A 428 20.78 -18.64 -18.71
CA LYS A 428 21.75 -17.63 -18.26
C LYS A 428 22.32 -16.84 -19.43
N GLY A 429 22.32 -15.53 -19.29
CA GLY A 429 22.95 -14.59 -20.22
C GLY A 429 23.39 -13.32 -19.52
N VAL A 430 24.13 -12.46 -20.25
CA VAL A 430 24.61 -11.16 -19.72
C VAL A 430 23.46 -10.21 -19.37
N LEU A 431 22.29 -10.37 -20.01
CA LEU A 431 21.14 -9.46 -19.84
C LEU A 431 20.04 -10.02 -18.95
N SER A 432 20.11 -11.30 -18.57
CA SER A 432 19.13 -11.97 -17.72
C SER A 432 19.65 -13.31 -17.21
N PHE A 433 19.19 -13.74 -16.06
CA PHE A 433 19.48 -15.06 -15.49
C PHE A 433 18.35 -15.48 -14.54
N ILE A 434 18.25 -16.79 -14.30
CA ILE A 434 17.34 -17.37 -13.31
C ILE A 434 18.21 -17.87 -12.16
N GLU A 435 17.83 -17.54 -10.94
CA GLU A 435 18.46 -18.02 -9.72
C GLU A 435 17.40 -18.12 -8.62
N ASP A 436 17.35 -19.26 -7.96
CA ASP A 436 16.30 -19.61 -7.00
C ASP A 436 14.89 -19.47 -7.62
N ASN A 437 14.00 -18.77 -6.94
CA ASN A 437 12.63 -18.52 -7.40
C ASN A 437 12.47 -17.19 -8.13
N TYR A 438 13.56 -16.61 -8.65
CA TYR A 438 13.53 -15.32 -9.33
C TYR A 438 14.23 -15.38 -10.70
N ALA A 439 13.67 -14.60 -11.62
CA ALA A 439 14.36 -14.20 -12.83
C ALA A 439 14.80 -12.75 -12.69
N TRP A 440 16.02 -12.44 -13.13
CA TRP A 440 16.66 -11.13 -13.01
C TRP A 440 16.93 -10.56 -14.39
N PHE A 441 16.53 -9.30 -14.61
CA PHE A 441 16.59 -8.64 -15.92
C PHE A 441 17.36 -7.33 -15.86
N ALA A 442 18.32 -7.15 -16.76
CA ALA A 442 19.07 -5.92 -16.88
C ALA A 442 18.19 -4.74 -17.31
N PRO A 443 18.40 -3.53 -16.80
CA PRO A 443 17.81 -2.34 -17.39
C PRO A 443 18.35 -2.13 -18.81
N PHE A 444 17.49 -1.59 -19.68
CA PHE A 444 17.90 -1.12 -21.00
C PHE A 444 18.18 0.37 -20.98
N LYS A 445 17.33 1.11 -20.32
CA LYS A 445 17.42 2.57 -20.21
C LYS A 445 16.67 3.04 -18.96
N ILE A 446 17.25 3.99 -18.27
CA ILE A 446 16.64 4.72 -17.17
C ILE A 446 16.67 6.19 -17.55
N THR A 447 15.50 6.82 -17.64
CA THR A 447 15.37 8.24 -17.98
C THR A 447 14.53 8.94 -16.93
N LYS A 448 14.82 10.20 -16.75
CA LYS A 448 14.10 11.09 -15.85
C LYS A 448 13.36 12.14 -16.68
N ARG A 449 12.13 12.47 -16.33
CA ARG A 449 11.38 13.60 -16.85
C ARG A 449 10.57 14.28 -15.77
N GLU A 450 10.43 15.57 -15.86
CA GLU A 450 9.54 16.32 -15.00
C GLU A 450 8.07 16.14 -15.43
N THR A 451 7.17 16.24 -14.46
CA THR A 451 5.74 16.22 -14.72
C THR A 451 4.98 17.18 -13.80
N ILE A 452 3.84 17.64 -14.28
CA ILE A 452 2.93 18.54 -13.57
C ILE A 452 1.52 17.92 -13.60
N GLU A 453 0.81 17.98 -12.48
CA GLU A 453 -0.58 17.53 -12.33
C GLU A 453 -0.87 16.11 -12.87
N THR A 454 0.05 15.19 -12.69
CA THR A 454 -0.10 13.82 -13.17
C THR A 454 -0.65 12.90 -12.07
N PRO A 455 -1.78 12.20 -12.30
CA PRO A 455 -2.32 11.25 -11.31
C PRO A 455 -1.39 10.04 -11.16
N VAL A 456 -1.13 9.66 -9.91
CA VAL A 456 -0.30 8.50 -9.57
C VAL A 456 -0.96 7.65 -8.49
N TYR A 457 -0.64 6.36 -8.45
CA TYR A 457 -1.31 5.34 -7.64
C TYR A 457 -0.31 4.47 -6.87
N ASN A 458 -0.71 3.86 -5.77
CA ASN A 458 0.04 2.84 -5.05
C ASN A 458 -0.90 1.96 -4.21
N PHE A 459 -0.37 0.86 -3.66
CA PHE A 459 -1.10 -0.04 -2.78
C PHE A 459 -0.34 -0.29 -1.48
N GLU A 460 -1.06 -0.51 -0.41
CA GLU A 460 -0.54 -1.15 0.78
C GLU A 460 -0.98 -2.61 0.76
N VAL A 461 -0.03 -3.52 0.72
CA VAL A 461 -0.26 -4.96 0.67
C VAL A 461 0.11 -5.58 2.00
N ASN A 462 -0.75 -6.46 2.53
CA ASN A 462 -0.57 -7.08 3.83
C ASN A 462 0.71 -7.94 3.88
N ASN A 463 1.32 -8.04 5.06
CA ASN A 463 2.50 -8.85 5.41
C ASN A 463 3.77 -8.55 4.60
N ASP A 464 3.74 -8.70 3.28
CA ASP A 464 4.94 -8.68 2.43
C ASP A 464 5.33 -7.27 1.95
N ASN A 465 4.44 -6.28 2.08
CA ASN A 465 4.67 -4.89 1.68
C ASN A 465 5.21 -4.72 0.25
N SER A 466 4.76 -5.56 -0.67
CA SER A 466 5.21 -5.57 -2.06
C SER A 466 4.12 -6.06 -3.01
N TYR A 467 4.25 -5.76 -4.29
CA TYR A 467 3.38 -6.25 -5.35
C TYR A 467 4.09 -6.28 -6.70
N ILE A 468 3.43 -6.78 -7.73
CA ILE A 468 4.00 -6.96 -9.06
C ILE A 468 3.41 -5.96 -10.04
N VAL A 469 4.29 -5.18 -10.65
CA VAL A 469 3.98 -4.21 -11.71
C VAL A 469 4.70 -4.60 -12.98
N GLU A 470 3.96 -4.80 -14.09
CA GLU A 470 4.56 -5.16 -15.40
C GLU A 470 5.57 -6.32 -15.27
N ASN A 471 5.22 -7.36 -14.51
CA ASN A 471 6.08 -8.48 -14.13
C ASN A 471 7.35 -8.11 -13.31
N THR A 472 7.42 -6.93 -12.76
CA THR A 472 8.55 -6.44 -11.94
C THR A 472 8.12 -6.29 -10.48
N ILE A 473 8.96 -6.71 -9.55
CA ILE A 473 8.70 -6.63 -8.11
C ILE A 473 8.95 -5.21 -7.60
N VAL A 474 7.93 -4.63 -6.96
CA VAL A 474 7.97 -3.31 -6.34
C VAL A 474 7.48 -3.36 -4.89
N HIS A 475 7.88 -2.38 -4.09
CA HIS A 475 7.52 -2.30 -2.67
C HIS A 475 6.44 -1.23 -2.42
N ASN A 476 5.64 -1.43 -1.39
CA ASN A 476 4.83 -0.34 -0.83
C ASN A 476 5.73 0.84 -0.44
N CYS A 477 5.25 2.05 -0.56
CA CYS A 477 5.96 3.22 -0.05
C CYS A 477 5.65 3.46 1.43
N ASN A 478 6.68 3.41 2.29
CA ASN A 478 6.62 3.85 3.70
C ASN A 478 7.28 5.23 3.82
N ASP A 479 6.57 6.16 4.36
CA ASP A 479 6.69 7.57 4.11
C ASP A 479 7.57 8.38 5.05
N PHE A 480 7.34 9.61 5.28
CA PHE A 480 8.08 10.63 6.03
C PHE A 480 8.84 10.23 7.31
N SER A 481 8.76 8.97 7.78
CA SER A 481 9.40 8.52 9.02
C SER A 481 10.88 8.15 8.85
N HIS A 482 11.73 8.57 9.78
CA HIS A 482 13.13 8.09 9.90
C HIS A 482 13.27 6.59 10.18
N ALA A 483 12.22 5.96 10.69
CA ALA A 483 12.15 4.52 10.90
C ALA A 483 11.64 3.78 9.64
N GLY A 484 11.01 4.50 8.71
CA GLY A 484 10.68 4.10 7.35
C GLY A 484 11.65 4.70 6.34
N LYS A 485 11.43 4.48 5.06
CA LYS A 485 12.35 4.85 3.97
C LYS A 485 12.23 6.30 3.47
N ARG A 486 11.79 7.28 4.28
CA ARG A 486 11.74 8.74 3.98
C ARG A 486 11.16 9.09 2.61
N MET A 487 9.85 9.00 2.42
CA MET A 487 9.22 9.08 1.10
C MET A 487 8.38 10.33 0.80
N GLY A 488 8.35 11.33 1.66
CA GLY A 488 7.72 12.63 1.40
C GLY A 488 6.22 12.62 1.17
N PHE A 489 5.73 13.40 0.24
CA PHE A 489 4.33 13.39 -0.22
C PHE A 489 3.87 12.03 -0.76
N ASN A 490 4.75 11.07 -0.76
CA ASN A 490 4.63 9.75 -1.35
C ASN A 490 4.42 8.66 -0.32
N SER A 491 3.79 8.92 0.81
CA SER A 491 3.62 7.97 1.90
C SER A 491 2.20 7.51 2.20
N ASP A 492 2.05 6.22 2.54
CA ASP A 492 0.87 5.68 3.20
C ASP A 492 1.19 4.63 4.23
N THR A 493 0.61 4.77 5.39
CA THR A 493 0.53 3.72 6.39
C THR A 493 -0.84 3.70 7.04
N THR A 494 -1.64 2.70 6.69
CA THR A 494 -2.64 2.16 7.61
C THR A 494 -2.47 0.67 7.66
N HIS A 495 -1.95 0.19 8.74
CA HIS A 495 -2.03 -1.21 9.09
C HIS A 495 -3.40 -1.50 9.71
N ASN A 496 -4.10 -2.47 9.12
CA ASN A 496 -5.32 -3.11 9.61
C ASN A 496 -6.52 -2.22 9.94
N LEU A 497 -7.35 -2.03 8.95
CA LEU A 497 -8.77 -1.86 9.17
C LEU A 497 -9.55 -2.72 8.18
N LYS A 498 -10.18 -3.73 8.70
CA LYS A 498 -11.39 -4.26 8.11
C LYS A 498 -12.41 -3.15 8.32
N ASP A 499 -12.76 -2.51 7.28
CA ASP A 499 -14.01 -1.83 6.98
C ASP A 499 -13.76 -0.59 6.10
N ASP A 500 -14.35 -0.66 4.93
CA ASP A 500 -14.80 0.39 4.01
C ASP A 500 -14.06 1.73 3.93
N ILE A 501 -13.13 1.83 2.95
CA ILE A 501 -12.87 3.11 2.30
C ILE A 501 -12.93 2.94 0.80
N THR A 502 -13.98 3.41 0.21
CA THR A 502 -14.28 3.34 -1.23
C THR A 502 -13.69 4.47 -2.07
N ASP A 503 -12.70 5.23 -1.57
CA ASP A 503 -12.18 6.39 -2.28
C ASP A 503 -10.66 6.40 -2.43
N GLY A 504 -10.22 6.18 -3.65
CA GLY A 504 -8.84 6.10 -4.15
C GLY A 504 -7.94 7.33 -3.93
N ASN A 505 -7.88 7.89 -2.73
CA ASN A 505 -7.07 9.04 -2.38
C ASN A 505 -5.97 8.68 -1.37
N SER A 506 -4.74 9.10 -1.63
CA SER A 506 -3.56 8.74 -0.88
C SER A 506 -3.32 9.60 0.37
N ARG A 507 -2.61 9.07 1.40
CA ARG A 507 -2.29 9.81 2.63
C ARG A 507 -1.32 10.98 2.44
N GLY A 508 -0.40 10.94 1.48
CA GLY A 508 0.46 12.08 1.17
C GLY A 508 -0.29 13.25 0.56
N THR A 509 -1.49 12.99 0.03
CA THR A 509 -2.44 14.02 -0.43
C THR A 509 -3.53 14.34 0.58
N LEU A 510 -3.60 13.63 1.70
CA LEU A 510 -4.48 13.98 2.81
C LEU A 510 -4.23 15.42 3.30
N TYR A 511 -3.02 15.99 3.09
CA TYR A 511 -2.81 17.43 3.35
C TYR A 511 -3.67 18.30 2.42
N LYS A 512 -3.94 17.88 1.17
CA LYS A 512 -4.84 18.62 0.27
C LYS A 512 -6.28 18.56 0.75
N SER A 513 -6.70 17.44 1.33
CA SER A 513 -8.00 17.36 2.00
C SER A 513 -8.02 18.26 3.24
N PHE A 514 -6.92 18.31 3.94
CA PHE A 514 -6.75 19.27 5.03
C PHE A 514 -6.79 20.72 4.52
N VAL A 515 -6.08 21.02 3.41
CA VAL A 515 -6.16 22.32 2.72
C VAL A 515 -7.60 22.64 2.31
N ALA A 516 -8.33 21.68 1.75
CA ALA A 516 -9.73 21.87 1.33
C ALA A 516 -10.67 22.10 2.53
N VAL A 517 -10.45 21.43 3.67
CA VAL A 517 -11.22 21.70 4.89
C VAL A 517 -10.90 23.09 5.44
N VAL A 518 -9.63 23.47 5.47
CA VAL A 518 -9.21 24.83 5.87
C VAL A 518 -9.82 25.88 4.94
N ASP A 519 -9.93 25.60 3.65
CA ASP A 519 -10.60 26.49 2.69
C ASP A 519 -12.11 26.62 2.94
N ARG A 520 -12.79 25.52 3.31
CA ARG A 520 -14.24 25.53 3.63
C ARG A 520 -14.54 26.18 4.99
N VAL A 521 -13.76 25.81 6.02
CA VAL A 521 -13.99 26.24 7.41
C VAL A 521 -13.47 27.65 7.66
N ARG A 522 -12.40 28.07 6.95
CA ARG A 522 -11.74 29.37 7.12
C ARG A 522 -11.37 29.70 8.58
N PRO A 523 -10.69 28.79 9.29
CA PRO A 523 -10.34 28.98 10.69
C PRO A 523 -9.41 30.17 10.89
N LYS A 524 -9.40 30.73 12.10
CA LYS A 524 -8.43 31.76 12.50
C LYS A 524 -7.01 31.26 12.44
N ILE A 525 -6.80 30.04 12.94
CA ILE A 525 -5.50 29.35 12.95
C ILE A 525 -5.68 27.90 12.50
N PHE A 526 -4.75 27.36 11.71
CA PHE A 526 -4.63 25.92 11.50
C PHE A 526 -3.29 25.40 12.00
N ILE A 527 -3.26 24.10 12.37
CA ILE A 527 -2.07 23.41 12.83
C ILE A 527 -1.99 22.07 12.10
N ALA A 528 -0.87 21.82 11.41
CA ALA A 528 -0.57 20.51 10.81
C ALA A 528 0.68 19.91 11.47
N GLU A 529 0.58 18.66 11.92
CA GLU A 529 1.71 17.91 12.47
C GLU A 529 2.23 16.92 11.43
N ASN A 530 3.56 16.80 11.36
CA ASN A 530 4.19 15.79 10.53
C ASN A 530 5.53 15.33 11.11
N VAL A 531 6.07 14.24 10.56
CA VAL A 531 7.35 13.68 10.99
C VAL A 531 8.53 14.50 10.48
N TYR A 532 9.69 14.41 11.18
CA TYR A 532 10.93 15.13 10.82
C TYR A 532 11.40 14.92 9.38
N GLY A 533 11.11 13.75 8.80
CA GLY A 533 11.40 13.43 7.41
C GLY A 533 10.97 14.52 6.42
N LEU A 534 9.87 15.21 6.69
CA LEU A 534 9.35 16.31 5.88
C LEU A 534 10.35 17.44 5.59
N LEU A 535 11.26 17.72 6.54
CA LEU A 535 12.28 18.78 6.39
C LEU A 535 13.58 18.31 5.73
N THR A 536 13.80 17.00 5.67
CA THR A 536 15.08 16.42 5.21
C THR A 536 15.00 15.84 3.82
N MET A 537 13.90 16.05 3.15
CA MET A 537 13.68 15.66 1.76
C MET A 537 14.20 16.69 0.79
N LYS A 538 14.83 16.21 -0.30
CA LYS A 538 15.43 17.08 -1.34
C LYS A 538 14.40 17.92 -2.08
N GLU A 539 13.14 17.46 -2.16
CA GLU A 539 12.05 18.15 -2.85
C GLU A 539 11.43 19.28 -2.01
N GLU A 540 11.94 19.48 -0.80
CA GLU A 540 11.44 20.50 0.13
C GLU A 540 9.90 20.58 0.20
N PRO A 541 9.21 19.44 0.44
CA PRO A 541 7.73 19.37 0.42
C PRO A 541 7.09 20.37 1.38
N ILE A 542 7.82 20.79 2.38
CA ILE A 542 7.40 21.83 3.29
C ILE A 542 7.09 23.16 2.56
N LYS A 543 7.85 23.52 1.54
CA LYS A 543 7.62 24.73 0.77
C LYS A 543 6.31 24.67 -0.01
N THR A 544 5.99 23.52 -0.59
CA THR A 544 4.73 23.30 -1.33
C THR A 544 3.54 23.40 -0.39
N ILE A 545 3.58 22.75 0.77
CA ILE A 545 2.52 22.82 1.80
C ILE A 545 2.32 24.26 2.24
N MET A 546 3.40 24.98 2.53
CA MET A 546 3.32 26.37 2.93
C MET A 546 2.70 27.26 1.84
N ALA A 547 3.06 27.02 0.56
CA ALA A 547 2.53 27.79 -0.56
C ALA A 547 1.03 27.54 -0.76
N ASP A 548 0.55 26.31 -0.62
CA ASP A 548 -0.87 25.98 -0.78
C ASP A 548 -1.72 26.71 0.28
N PHE A 549 -1.31 26.70 1.55
CA PHE A 549 -1.99 27.45 2.60
C PHE A 549 -1.84 28.97 2.45
N SER A 550 -0.70 29.45 1.96
CA SER A 550 -0.51 30.88 1.72
C SER A 550 -1.45 31.42 0.65
N ARG A 551 -1.79 30.61 -0.38
CA ARG A 551 -2.80 30.95 -1.40
C ARG A 551 -4.21 31.10 -0.81
N LEU A 552 -4.50 30.37 0.27
CA LEU A 552 -5.77 30.51 0.99
C LEU A 552 -5.84 31.77 1.89
N GLY A 553 -4.78 32.57 1.92
CA GLY A 553 -4.76 33.81 2.70
C GLY A 553 -4.25 33.62 4.14
N TYR A 554 -3.35 32.65 4.36
CA TYR A 554 -2.68 32.45 5.65
C TYR A 554 -1.23 32.87 5.58
N ASP A 555 -0.73 33.39 6.69
CA ASP A 555 0.70 33.47 6.96
C ASP A 555 1.12 32.16 7.61
N VAL A 556 2.04 31.43 6.97
CA VAL A 556 2.40 30.06 7.35
C VAL A 556 3.84 29.97 7.79
N THR A 557 4.08 29.27 8.89
CA THR A 557 5.42 28.94 9.38
C THR A 557 5.49 27.49 9.86
N TYR A 558 6.72 26.98 10.10
CA TYR A 558 6.91 25.67 10.69
C TYR A 558 8.08 25.67 11.67
N GLN A 559 8.05 24.73 12.62
CA GLN A 559 9.15 24.47 13.56
C GLN A 559 9.39 22.97 13.71
N LEU A 560 10.67 22.58 13.78
CA LEU A 560 11.05 21.23 14.20
C LEU A 560 11.09 21.15 15.71
N ILE A 561 10.29 20.27 16.27
CA ILE A 561 10.19 20.03 17.71
C ILE A 561 10.78 18.70 18.07
N LYS A 562 11.67 18.69 19.08
CA LYS A 562 12.25 17.51 19.69
C LYS A 562 11.53 17.28 21.01
N ALA A 563 10.64 16.30 21.05
CA ALA A 563 9.78 16.05 22.21
C ALA A 563 10.54 15.87 23.53
N ASP A 564 11.72 15.25 23.47
CA ASP A 564 12.59 15.03 24.64
C ASP A 564 13.15 16.31 25.27
N GLU A 565 13.07 17.45 24.59
CA GLU A 565 13.42 18.76 25.13
C GLU A 565 12.28 19.42 25.90
N PHE A 566 11.07 18.83 25.87
CA PHE A 566 9.84 19.37 26.43
C PHE A 566 9.17 18.49 27.51
N GLY A 567 9.97 17.67 28.19
CA GLY A 567 9.51 16.84 29.30
C GLY A 567 8.88 15.51 28.88
N ILE A 568 8.88 15.18 27.60
CA ILE A 568 8.38 13.91 27.07
C ILE A 568 9.53 12.89 27.09
N PRO A 569 9.42 11.73 27.76
CA PRO A 569 10.53 10.79 27.93
C PRO A 569 10.79 9.97 26.65
N GLN A 570 10.86 10.65 25.48
CA GLN A 570 10.97 10.00 24.18
C GLN A 570 11.71 10.86 23.15
N LYS A 571 12.68 10.28 22.44
CA LYS A 571 13.33 10.89 21.26
C LYS A 571 12.37 10.88 20.09
N ARG A 572 11.42 11.82 20.05
CA ARG A 572 10.41 11.97 19.01
C ARG A 572 10.50 13.36 18.38
N TRP A 573 10.87 13.45 17.13
CA TRP A 573 11.01 14.69 16.41
C TRP A 573 9.83 14.88 15.47
N ARG A 574 9.21 16.06 15.53
CA ARG A 574 8.03 16.40 14.75
C ARG A 574 8.12 17.80 14.16
N VAL A 575 7.57 17.95 12.97
CA VAL A 575 7.39 19.23 12.31
C VAL A 575 5.98 19.73 12.63
N ILE A 576 5.87 20.89 13.21
CA ILE A 576 4.60 21.55 13.46
C ILE A 576 4.52 22.73 12.50
N ILE A 577 3.48 22.75 11.68
CA ILE A 577 3.16 23.80 10.71
C ILE A 577 1.98 24.56 11.27
N ILE A 578 2.08 25.88 11.33
CA ILE A 578 1.00 26.76 11.80
C ILE A 578 0.72 27.81 10.74
N GLY A 579 -0.56 28.02 10.44
CA GLY A 579 -1.01 29.12 9.61
C GLY A 579 -1.96 30.04 10.38
N ILE A 580 -1.73 31.35 10.34
CA ILE A 580 -2.61 32.37 10.88
C ILE A 580 -3.29 33.08 9.72
N SER A 581 -4.61 33.20 9.80
CA SER A 581 -5.40 33.96 8.82
C SER A 581 -4.93 35.41 8.71
N LYS A 582 -4.86 35.94 7.49
CA LYS A 582 -4.58 37.35 7.24
C LYS A 582 -5.75 38.24 7.61
N ASN A 583 -6.94 37.66 7.78
CA ASN A 583 -8.12 38.39 8.33
C ASN A 583 -8.02 38.46 9.86
N ARG A 584 -7.19 39.35 10.36
CA ARG A 584 -6.87 39.57 11.77
C ARG A 584 -6.77 41.05 12.11
N LYS A 585 -6.82 41.39 13.42
CA LYS A 585 -6.78 42.77 13.91
C LYS A 585 -5.43 43.49 13.68
N ILE A 586 -4.34 42.73 13.66
CA ILE A 586 -2.97 43.22 13.50
C ILE A 586 -2.39 42.71 12.18
N GLU A 587 -2.17 43.61 11.21
CA GLU A 587 -1.70 43.22 9.88
C GLU A 587 -0.29 42.63 9.87
N ARG A 588 0.62 43.14 10.70
CA ARG A 588 2.02 42.71 10.74
C ARG A 588 2.26 41.69 11.85
N LEU A 589 2.80 40.51 11.50
CA LEU A 589 3.31 39.55 12.47
C LEU A 589 4.53 40.15 13.16
N THR A 590 4.38 40.53 14.42
CA THR A 590 5.42 41.22 15.20
C THR A 590 6.37 40.33 15.96
N THR A 591 6.09 39.02 16.02
CA THR A 591 6.91 38.03 16.75
C THR A 591 7.38 36.93 15.85
N HIS A 592 8.70 36.61 15.91
CA HIS A 592 9.23 35.37 15.38
C HIS A 592 8.57 34.19 16.10
N TRP A 593 8.10 33.26 15.34
CA TRP A 593 7.31 32.10 15.71
C TRP A 593 8.13 31.01 16.38
N ASN A 594 8.85 31.29 17.44
CA ASN A 594 9.32 30.23 18.31
C ASN A 594 8.10 29.66 19.02
N ILE A 595 7.52 28.63 18.41
CA ILE A 595 6.25 28.04 18.83
C ILE A 595 6.34 27.59 20.27
N ILE A 596 7.53 27.13 20.74
CA ILE A 596 7.64 26.51 22.05
C ILE A 596 9.02 26.78 22.67
N GLU A 597 9.09 27.69 23.59
CA GLU A 597 10.26 27.84 24.49
C GLU A 597 9.95 27.57 25.97
N LYS A 598 8.68 27.60 26.35
CA LYS A 598 8.23 27.73 27.74
C LYS A 598 8.39 26.49 28.62
N ASN A 599 8.54 25.28 28.07
CA ASN A 599 8.69 24.06 28.88
C ASN A 599 9.93 23.24 28.51
N LYS A 600 11.06 23.88 28.28
CA LYS A 600 12.32 23.16 28.03
C LYS A 600 12.81 22.43 29.27
N ILE A 601 12.54 21.15 29.34
CA ILE A 601 12.99 20.24 30.43
C ILE A 601 13.17 18.83 29.88
N ARG A 602 14.08 18.06 30.47
CA ARG A 602 14.25 16.64 30.15
C ARG A 602 13.72 15.76 31.29
N CYS A 603 12.94 14.77 30.91
CA CYS A 603 12.41 13.76 31.81
C CYS A 603 12.80 12.36 31.30
N ASN A 604 13.18 11.44 32.19
CA ASN A 604 13.52 10.09 31.79
C ASN A 604 12.37 9.09 31.98
N VAL A 605 12.49 7.92 31.37
CA VAL A 605 11.47 6.85 31.39
C VAL A 605 11.20 6.35 32.80
N GLY A 606 12.24 6.23 33.63
CA GLY A 606 12.14 5.73 35.01
C GLY A 606 11.18 6.53 35.89
N HIS A 607 11.05 7.83 35.66
CA HIS A 607 10.06 8.65 36.37
C HIS A 607 8.64 8.17 36.12
N TYR A 608 8.33 7.83 34.87
CA TYR A 608 7.00 7.36 34.48
C TYR A 608 6.69 5.92 34.86
N PHE A 609 7.74 5.07 35.07
CA PHE A 609 7.56 3.65 35.36
C PHE A 609 7.61 3.29 36.84
N LYS A 610 8.11 4.19 37.68
CA LYS A 610 8.33 3.93 39.11
C LYS A 610 7.11 3.41 39.87
N HIS A 611 5.90 3.78 39.46
CA HIS A 611 4.65 3.41 40.11
C HIS A 611 3.97 2.17 39.47
N LEU A 612 4.53 1.60 38.37
CA LEU A 612 3.94 0.46 37.70
C LEU A 612 4.32 -0.84 38.40
N ASP A 613 3.32 -1.66 38.63
CA ASP A 613 3.51 -3.07 38.95
C ASP A 613 4.00 -3.84 37.74
N GLU A 614 4.79 -4.90 37.95
CA GLU A 614 5.13 -5.82 36.86
C GLU A 614 3.87 -6.47 36.30
N PRO A 615 3.81 -6.77 34.95
CA PRO A 615 2.64 -7.31 34.28
C PRO A 615 2.02 -8.55 34.95
N GLU A 616 2.86 -9.36 35.59
CA GLU A 616 2.47 -10.59 36.28
C GLU A 616 1.66 -10.34 37.58
N LYS A 617 1.75 -9.12 38.14
CA LYS A 617 1.07 -8.70 39.37
C LYS A 617 0.03 -7.61 39.13
N SER A 618 0.01 -7.00 37.94
CA SER A 618 -0.84 -5.86 37.68
C SER A 618 -2.31 -6.25 37.41
N THR A 619 -3.21 -5.43 37.91
CA THR A 619 -4.65 -5.50 37.59
C THR A 619 -5.03 -4.61 36.39
N ASP A 620 -4.13 -3.72 35.95
CA ASP A 620 -4.33 -2.89 34.75
C ASP A 620 -4.20 -3.74 33.49
N VAL A 621 -5.28 -3.86 32.74
CA VAL A 621 -5.32 -4.63 31.48
C VAL A 621 -4.22 -4.18 30.51
N ALA A 622 -3.98 -2.88 30.39
CA ALA A 622 -2.93 -2.34 29.50
C ALA A 622 -1.51 -2.70 29.98
N GLN A 623 -1.29 -2.88 31.29
CA GLN A 623 -0.01 -3.31 31.86
C GLN A 623 0.22 -4.82 31.67
N THR A 624 -0.85 -5.64 31.56
CA THR A 624 -0.71 -7.08 31.31
C THR A 624 -0.44 -7.43 29.85
N LEU A 625 -0.57 -6.47 28.91
CA LEU A 625 -0.41 -6.68 27.48
C LEU A 625 1.00 -6.36 27.01
N PHE A 626 1.75 -7.37 26.57
CA PHE A 626 3.08 -7.21 25.98
C PHE A 626 3.40 -8.29 24.95
N SER A 627 4.32 -8.01 24.05
CA SER A 627 4.84 -8.96 23.05
C SER A 627 5.95 -9.83 23.65
N LYS A 628 5.92 -11.13 23.30
CA LYS A 628 6.96 -12.12 23.60
C LYS A 628 7.98 -12.26 22.45
N ALA A 629 8.15 -11.24 21.63
CA ALA A 629 9.00 -11.32 20.45
C ALA A 629 10.43 -11.79 20.81
N LYS A 630 10.94 -12.75 20.04
CA LYS A 630 12.29 -13.27 20.18
C LYS A 630 13.33 -12.20 19.86
N ARG A 631 14.50 -12.26 20.50
CA ARG A 631 15.65 -11.45 20.14
C ARG A 631 16.09 -11.76 18.71
N LEU A 632 16.28 -10.72 17.91
CA LEU A 632 16.98 -10.79 16.63
C LEU A 632 18.36 -10.19 16.84
N ASP A 633 19.42 -10.89 16.47
CA ASP A 633 20.79 -10.53 16.85
C ASP A 633 21.37 -9.26 16.20
N LYS A 634 20.70 -8.68 15.20
CA LYS A 634 21.12 -7.41 14.56
C LYS A 634 19.88 -6.68 14.02
N GLY A 635 19.60 -5.50 14.53
CA GLY A 635 18.53 -4.66 14.01
C GLY A 635 18.08 -3.55 14.94
N GLN A 636 17.30 -2.64 14.40
CA GLN A 636 16.69 -1.54 15.11
C GLN A 636 15.63 -2.07 16.11
N GLY A 637 15.63 -1.58 17.36
CA GLY A 637 14.68 -2.00 18.38
C GLY A 637 15.09 -3.26 19.16
N GLN A 638 16.38 -3.59 19.21
CA GLN A 638 16.92 -4.75 19.91
C GLN A 638 17.53 -4.38 21.29
N VAL A 639 17.36 -3.14 21.73
CA VAL A 639 17.96 -2.62 22.95
C VAL A 639 16.92 -2.57 24.05
N GLU A 640 17.31 -2.95 25.28
CA GLU A 640 16.51 -2.71 26.46
C GLU A 640 16.45 -1.21 26.78
N ILE A 641 15.27 -0.72 27.17
CA ILE A 641 15.10 0.68 27.54
C ILE A 641 15.87 0.98 28.82
N ASP A 642 16.75 2.00 28.75
CA ASP A 642 17.40 2.58 29.91
C ASP A 642 16.44 3.50 30.66
N LEU A 643 16.11 3.14 31.90
CA LEU A 643 15.20 3.90 32.75
C LEU A 643 15.73 5.27 33.13
N ASN A 644 17.05 5.47 33.10
CA ASN A 644 17.69 6.76 33.38
C ASN A 644 17.85 7.67 32.19
N SER A 645 17.29 7.25 31.03
CA SER A 645 17.35 7.97 29.76
C SER A 645 15.96 8.17 29.16
N VAL A 646 15.92 8.75 27.98
CA VAL A 646 14.71 8.86 27.18
C VAL A 646 14.57 7.65 26.24
N SER A 647 13.34 7.19 26.01
CA SER A 647 13.05 6.10 25.10
C SER A 647 13.35 6.48 23.64
N PRO A 648 13.70 5.52 22.76
CA PRO A 648 13.53 5.67 21.34
C PRO A 648 12.07 6.03 20.97
N THR A 649 11.84 6.46 19.73
CA THR A 649 10.49 6.79 19.24
C THR A 649 9.57 5.56 19.32
N ILE A 650 8.44 5.68 20.02
CA ILE A 650 7.35 4.68 19.99
C ILE A 650 6.74 4.66 18.59
N ARG A 651 6.72 3.49 17.95
CA ARG A 651 6.26 3.29 16.57
C ARG A 651 4.90 2.66 16.52
N ALA A 652 4.24 2.81 15.36
CA ALA A 652 2.95 2.20 15.08
C ALA A 652 3.05 0.72 14.71
N GLU A 653 3.60 -0.11 15.58
CA GLU A 653 3.81 -1.54 15.36
C GLU A 653 2.63 -2.38 15.86
N HIS A 654 2.20 -3.40 15.08
CA HIS A 654 1.02 -4.22 15.42
C HIS A 654 1.23 -5.20 16.56
N HIS A 655 2.46 -5.67 16.72
CA HIS A 655 2.76 -6.80 17.61
C HIS A 655 3.38 -6.35 18.93
N GLY A 656 3.16 -5.11 19.29
CA GLY A 656 3.80 -4.48 20.44
C GLY A 656 5.05 -3.73 20.04
N ASN A 657 5.51 -2.86 20.94
CA ASN A 657 6.71 -2.07 20.72
C ASN A 657 7.93 -2.97 20.53
N ILE A 658 8.86 -2.54 19.69
CA ILE A 658 10.09 -3.29 19.39
C ILE A 658 11.16 -3.18 20.47
N GLU A 659 11.08 -2.23 21.39
CA GLU A 659 12.01 -2.06 22.50
C GLU A 659 11.77 -3.08 23.62
N PHE A 660 12.85 -3.60 24.20
CA PHE A 660 12.78 -4.50 25.34
C PHE A 660 12.69 -3.73 26.67
N ARG A 661 11.84 -4.22 27.57
CA ARG A 661 11.80 -3.80 28.98
C ARG A 661 12.60 -4.75 29.87
N ARG A 662 12.56 -6.04 29.56
CA ARG A 662 13.36 -7.10 30.20
C ARG A 662 14.07 -7.90 29.13
N HIS A 663 15.39 -8.05 29.31
CA HIS A 663 16.27 -8.74 28.40
C HIS A 663 17.34 -9.52 29.17
N THR A 664 17.64 -10.77 28.82
CA THR A 664 18.57 -11.62 29.55
C THR A 664 19.99 -11.06 29.71
N ASN A 665 20.41 -10.17 28.81
CA ASN A 665 21.72 -9.49 28.83
C ASN A 665 21.53 -7.95 28.88
N GLY A 666 20.41 -7.47 29.41
CA GLY A 666 20.09 -6.06 29.42
C GLY A 666 20.69 -5.29 30.58
N VAL A 667 20.49 -3.98 30.59
CA VAL A 667 20.99 -3.03 31.61
C VAL A 667 20.30 -3.23 32.96
N ASN A 668 19.04 -3.71 32.98
CA ASN A 668 18.22 -3.88 34.19
C ASN A 668 18.37 -5.29 34.76
N THR A 669 19.46 -5.55 35.45
CA THR A 669 19.88 -6.89 35.94
C THR A 669 18.98 -7.49 37.03
N THR A 670 18.20 -6.69 37.75
CA THR A 670 17.34 -7.14 38.86
C THR A 670 16.16 -7.99 38.44
N GLU A 671 15.81 -8.00 37.16
CA GLU A 671 14.63 -8.67 36.59
C GLU A 671 14.98 -9.92 35.76
N HIS A 672 16.21 -10.41 35.79
CA HIS A 672 16.66 -11.55 34.96
C HIS A 672 15.90 -12.86 35.18
N HIS A 673 15.30 -13.04 36.35
CA HIS A 673 14.50 -14.21 36.69
C HIS A 673 13.10 -14.20 36.07
N LEU A 674 12.66 -13.04 35.54
CA LEU A 674 11.36 -12.89 34.95
C LEU A 674 11.40 -13.16 33.41
N GLN A 675 10.21 -13.48 32.84
CA GLN A 675 10.11 -13.74 31.42
C GLN A 675 10.56 -12.52 30.58
N GLN A 676 11.39 -12.76 29.58
CA GLN A 676 11.80 -11.74 28.62
C GLN A 676 10.57 -11.15 27.91
N ARG A 677 10.48 -9.82 27.85
CA ARG A 677 9.36 -9.10 27.29
C ARG A 677 9.74 -7.77 26.65
N ARG A 678 8.89 -7.31 25.75
CA ARG A 678 8.90 -5.93 25.26
C ARG A 678 8.10 -5.01 26.19
N LEU A 679 8.03 -3.72 25.85
CA LEU A 679 7.19 -2.77 26.59
C LEU A 679 5.73 -3.24 26.62
N THR A 680 5.06 -3.00 27.73
CA THR A 680 3.60 -3.17 27.81
C THR A 680 2.88 -2.04 27.10
N LEU A 681 1.59 -2.22 26.85
CA LEU A 681 0.75 -1.19 26.27
C LEU A 681 0.69 0.07 27.16
N ARG A 682 0.63 -0.11 28.49
CA ARG A 682 0.67 0.97 29.47
C ARG A 682 2.00 1.72 29.44
N GLU A 683 3.13 1.00 29.45
CA GLU A 683 4.47 1.58 29.37
C GLU A 683 4.64 2.41 28.08
N ALA A 684 4.19 1.89 26.94
CA ALA A 684 4.21 2.63 25.66
C ALA A 684 3.34 3.89 25.70
N GLY A 685 2.16 3.82 26.30
CA GLY A 685 1.28 4.97 26.49
C GLY A 685 1.87 6.06 27.38
N LEU A 686 2.50 5.67 28.49
CA LEU A 686 3.16 6.60 29.42
C LEU A 686 4.36 7.31 28.80
N ILE A 687 5.15 6.62 27.98
CA ILE A 687 6.24 7.22 27.20
C ILE A 687 5.70 8.27 26.22
N GLN A 688 4.50 8.08 25.69
CA GLN A 688 3.77 9.05 24.86
C GLN A 688 3.07 10.13 25.69
N THR A 689 3.19 10.12 27.02
CA THR A 689 2.54 11.06 27.93
C THR A 689 1.01 11.01 27.99
N PHE A 690 0.39 9.87 27.62
CA PHE A 690 -0.99 9.60 28.01
C PHE A 690 -1.09 9.47 29.54
N SER A 691 -2.23 9.90 30.09
CA SER A 691 -2.49 9.75 31.53
C SER A 691 -2.30 8.29 31.99
N PRO A 692 -1.74 8.06 33.19
CA PRO A 692 -1.69 6.71 33.76
C PRO A 692 -3.06 6.07 33.94
N GLU A 693 -4.12 6.85 33.97
CA GLU A 693 -5.52 6.40 34.06
C GLU A 693 -6.17 6.19 32.70
N PHE A 694 -5.50 6.51 31.57
CA PHE A 694 -6.05 6.43 30.22
C PHE A 694 -6.37 4.99 29.83
N ILE A 695 -7.59 4.73 29.34
CA ILE A 695 -8.06 3.41 28.97
C ILE A 695 -7.80 3.14 27.49
N PHE A 696 -6.80 2.30 27.17
CA PHE A 696 -6.45 1.95 25.80
C PHE A 696 -7.32 0.84 25.22
N ASN A 697 -7.86 -0.05 26.07
CA ASN A 697 -8.67 -1.18 25.59
C ASN A 697 -9.47 -1.82 26.73
N LYS A 698 -10.67 -2.36 26.42
CA LYS A 698 -11.43 -3.22 27.33
C LYS A 698 -11.14 -4.72 27.12
N LYS A 699 -10.56 -5.12 25.99
CA LYS A 699 -10.22 -6.49 25.62
C LYS A 699 -8.71 -6.64 25.44
N LYS A 700 -8.19 -7.86 25.58
CA LYS A 700 -6.78 -8.17 25.32
C LYS A 700 -6.45 -8.03 23.82
N ASP A 701 -6.32 -6.82 23.32
CA ASP A 701 -6.03 -6.50 21.92
C ASP A 701 -4.76 -5.67 21.80
N MET A 702 -3.81 -6.15 21.00
CA MET A 702 -2.51 -5.54 20.77
C MET A 702 -2.56 -4.41 19.72
N THR A 703 -3.68 -4.19 19.04
CA THR A 703 -3.81 -3.14 18.00
C THR A 703 -3.63 -1.74 18.55
N SER A 704 -3.88 -1.54 19.84
CA SER A 704 -3.73 -0.25 20.50
C SER A 704 -2.30 0.31 20.48
N TYR A 705 -1.26 -0.53 20.32
CA TYR A 705 0.13 -0.05 20.12
C TYR A 705 0.25 0.82 18.88
N LYS A 706 -0.45 0.46 17.81
CA LYS A 706 -0.48 1.24 16.58
C LYS A 706 -1.04 2.64 16.80
N TYR A 707 -2.12 2.72 17.53
CA TYR A 707 -2.76 4.00 17.85
C TYR A 707 -1.87 4.89 18.72
N ILE A 708 -1.20 4.30 19.72
CA ILE A 708 -0.25 5.03 20.58
C ILE A 708 0.93 5.55 19.75
N GLY A 709 1.51 4.74 18.87
CA GLY A 709 2.65 5.12 18.03
C GLY A 709 2.34 6.26 17.06
N ASN A 710 1.09 6.31 16.54
CA ASN A 710 0.64 7.37 15.64
C ASN A 710 0.25 8.66 16.36
N ALA A 711 -0.09 8.60 17.65
CA ALA A 711 -0.57 9.76 18.38
C ALA A 711 0.51 10.85 18.55
N VAL A 712 0.07 12.10 18.53
CA VAL A 712 0.86 13.21 19.08
C VAL A 712 0.85 13.08 20.61
N PRO A 713 2.00 13.19 21.30
CA PRO A 713 2.02 13.15 22.75
C PRO A 713 1.13 14.22 23.38
N PRO A 714 0.17 13.88 24.27
CA PRO A 714 -0.74 14.86 24.88
C PRO A 714 -0.05 16.06 25.54
N LEU A 715 1.11 15.85 26.19
CA LEU A 715 1.89 16.97 26.76
C LEU A 715 2.41 17.92 25.67
N LEU A 716 2.89 17.37 24.54
CA LEU A 716 3.34 18.21 23.42
C LEU A 716 2.20 19.03 22.85
N SER A 717 1.05 18.40 22.67
CA SER A 717 -0.17 19.09 22.21
C SER A 717 -0.63 20.18 23.18
N TYR A 718 -0.54 19.92 24.47
CA TYR A 718 -0.86 20.90 25.52
C TYR A 718 0.03 22.16 25.45
N ILE A 719 1.33 21.96 25.23
CA ILE A 719 2.29 23.05 25.08
C ILE A 719 2.03 23.84 23.78
N ILE A 720 1.65 23.17 22.71
CA ILE A 720 1.21 23.83 21.46
C ILE A 720 -0.05 24.65 21.72
N ALA A 721 -1.04 24.07 22.40
CA ALA A 721 -2.30 24.74 22.73
C ALA A 721 -2.08 26.01 23.59
N ASP A 722 -1.15 25.99 24.57
CA ASP A 722 -0.74 27.16 25.34
C ASP A 722 -0.29 28.32 24.44
N LYS A 723 0.49 28.00 23.42
CA LYS A 723 0.96 29.01 22.45
C LYS A 723 -0.14 29.50 21.53
N ILE A 724 -1.04 28.61 21.11
CA ILE A 724 -2.18 28.98 20.25
C ILE A 724 -3.15 29.90 20.98
N GLU A 725 -3.39 29.66 22.27
CA GLU A 725 -4.19 30.54 23.11
C GLU A 725 -3.62 31.98 23.15
N GLU A 726 -2.29 32.08 23.36
CA GLU A 726 -1.57 33.37 23.28
C GLU A 726 -1.71 34.04 21.90
N LEU A 727 -1.59 33.27 20.81
CA LEU A 727 -1.72 33.83 19.44
C LEU A 727 -3.13 34.28 19.12
N LEU A 728 -4.16 33.60 19.60
CA LEU A 728 -5.55 34.01 19.45
C LEU A 728 -5.79 35.34 20.21
N GLU A 729 -5.31 35.50 21.43
CA GLU A 729 -5.43 36.74 22.21
C GLU A 729 -4.71 37.91 21.53
N ILE A 730 -3.56 37.68 20.89
CA ILE A 730 -2.79 38.73 20.21
C ILE A 730 -3.44 39.16 18.89
N TYR A 731 -3.91 38.23 18.08
CA TYR A 731 -4.27 38.54 16.68
C TYR A 731 -5.78 38.59 16.40
N PHE A 732 -6.63 38.01 17.24
CA PHE A 732 -8.08 37.95 17.03
C PHE A 732 -8.88 38.45 18.22
#